data_e75bab483b61f4a088baf32a464f86e7
#
_entry.id   e75bab483b61f4a088baf32a464f86e7
#
_cell.length_a   1.000
_cell.length_b   1.000
_cell.length_c   1.000
_cell.angle_alpha   90.00
_cell.angle_beta   90.00
_cell.angle_gamma   90.00
#
_symmetry.space_group_name_H-M   'P 1'
#
loop_
_entity.id
_entity.type
_entity.pdbx_description
1 polymer ?
#
loop_
_entity_poly.entity_id
_entity_poly.type
_entity_poly.pdbx_seq_one_letter_code
_entity_poly.pdbx_strand_id
1 'polypeptide(L)'
;VTLPSERWLPRGFLLLLAALLILAAWQWRDGPPVAADMLALLPEGSGDELVQQAEQRMQEPLNRDLLLLIGHPQRDRAIALVQQVGEQWRGSGRFAQVQWSVDSDLAALRDYLRSNRLALLPAADRQLLLEQPQQLIEQRAAQLFDTFAGFSLLPIEQDWLGLGARAQQSLNPGSRIQADLRSGALLLEDQGMTWAMLRASARGSAFDMQEPPLIAAQVAATRAQIETAGGQLLAAGGVLYAAAGQAKATREISLIGGGATLGTLLLLLLAFRRVRVLVSLLPIGMALLAGCTACVLVFGQINALTLVLGASLIGVAADYPQHYLSKSWSNAAGADGWSSWGALRATLPGLSLSLGTNLIGYLALAFTPFPALTQVALFSAAGLIAAYLCSVCLLPAWLRGLRLSPSLSLLSLSQALLNGRARLLAKTCSAPLLALLLLFCAGGLWQLHTQNDLRQWLGQEPELLAEAQRIAELTGQQPTSQFFLVSAANPQQLLERQVALSQRLDQAVQNGQLRDYRTLSQLVAPDSQLQELRAALSELPQHWQPLLDLGIPPAALHNELLELQQNNQASLEQALASPLGEAWRPLWLGAYSKDGAEGVAGLVSLQGLGDSSALARLTADLPGVQLVDRISELNALFSATQLSAAQLKLISSVAILLLLCLPFGLGGALRVVCLPLLAALAALACLGWLGQPLTLFSLFGLLLITAIGVDYAILMRENIGGPAVSLLGTLLSALTSWLSFGLLLISDTPAIANFGLAISLGLLFCFLLAPWATAPTDGQPPASIQPDAGPDRRPYDHP
;
A
#
# COMPACT_ATOMS: atom_id res chain seq x y z
N VAL A 1 -16.10 -53.54 -9.93
CA VAL A 1 -16.29 -53.00 -11.28
C VAL A 1 -16.07 -51.49 -11.17
N THR A 2 -14.96 -50.99 -11.74
CA THR A 2 -14.68 -49.55 -11.75
C THR A 2 -15.64 -48.86 -12.71
N LEU A 3 -16.37 -47.86 -12.26
CA LEU A 3 -17.24 -47.06 -13.12
C LEU A 3 -16.39 -46.32 -14.18
N PRO A 4 -16.87 -46.16 -15.43
CA PRO A 4 -16.11 -45.45 -16.51
C PRO A 4 -15.64 -44.07 -16.04
N SER A 5 -16.41 -43.33 -15.28
CA SER A 5 -16.09 -42.03 -14.67
C SER A 5 -14.84 -42.05 -13.81
N GLU A 6 -14.52 -43.15 -13.11
CA GLU A 6 -13.35 -43.28 -12.24
C GLU A 6 -12.01 -43.29 -13.00
N ARG A 7 -12.03 -43.59 -14.30
CA ARG A 7 -10.83 -43.57 -15.16
C ARG A 7 -10.69 -42.29 -15.95
N TRP A 8 -11.79 -41.64 -16.32
CA TRP A 8 -11.78 -40.43 -17.14
C TRP A 8 -11.51 -39.14 -16.32
N LEU A 9 -12.04 -39.05 -15.11
CA LEU A 9 -11.85 -37.88 -14.25
C LEU A 9 -10.37 -37.53 -14.00
N PRO A 10 -9.49 -38.46 -13.59
CA PRO A 10 -8.07 -38.13 -13.39
C PRO A 10 -7.35 -37.74 -14.68
N ARG A 11 -7.70 -38.39 -15.82
CA ARG A 11 -7.10 -38.07 -17.12
C ARG A 11 -7.51 -36.69 -17.61
N GLY A 12 -8.80 -36.35 -17.51
CA GLY A 12 -9.31 -35.02 -17.86
C GLY A 12 -8.66 -33.93 -17.03
N PHE A 13 -8.51 -34.19 -15.72
CA PHE A 13 -7.83 -33.22 -14.83
C PHE A 13 -6.34 -33.07 -15.15
N LEU A 14 -5.62 -34.14 -15.52
CA LEU A 14 -4.22 -34.05 -15.93
C LEU A 14 -4.04 -33.23 -17.20
N LEU A 15 -4.98 -33.30 -18.16
CA LEU A 15 -4.97 -32.45 -19.35
C LEU A 15 -5.19 -30.98 -18.99
N LEU A 16 -6.12 -30.69 -18.07
CA LEU A 16 -6.34 -29.34 -17.56
C LEU A 16 -5.09 -28.81 -16.82
N LEU A 17 -4.45 -29.65 -16.00
CA LEU A 17 -3.19 -29.32 -15.33
C LEU A 17 -2.10 -29.00 -16.35
N ALA A 18 -1.94 -29.81 -17.39
CA ALA A 18 -0.95 -29.58 -18.44
C ALA A 18 -1.22 -28.24 -19.16
N ALA A 19 -2.47 -27.95 -19.50
CA ALA A 19 -2.87 -26.68 -20.11
C ALA A 19 -2.56 -25.48 -19.20
N LEU A 20 -2.85 -25.60 -17.90
CA LEU A 20 -2.56 -24.56 -16.89
C LEU A 20 -1.05 -24.34 -16.73
N LEU A 21 -0.24 -25.40 -16.72
CA LEU A 21 1.21 -25.30 -16.65
C LEU A 21 1.81 -24.66 -17.91
N ILE A 22 1.29 -24.99 -19.11
CA ILE A 22 1.71 -24.35 -20.37
C ILE A 22 1.36 -22.86 -20.33
N LEU A 23 0.16 -22.51 -19.90
CA LEU A 23 -0.26 -21.12 -19.79
C LEU A 23 0.59 -20.35 -18.79
N ALA A 24 0.85 -20.91 -17.60
CA ALA A 24 1.75 -20.33 -16.61
C ALA A 24 3.17 -20.13 -17.16
N ALA A 25 3.74 -21.15 -17.81
CA ALA A 25 5.06 -21.05 -18.43
C ALA A 25 5.12 -19.96 -19.51
N TRP A 26 4.04 -19.80 -20.29
CA TRP A 26 3.93 -18.73 -21.28
C TRP A 26 3.87 -17.34 -20.64
N GLN A 27 3.11 -17.18 -19.55
CA GLN A 27 2.98 -15.90 -18.82
C GLN A 27 4.29 -15.50 -18.13
N TRP A 28 5.10 -16.44 -17.68
CA TRP A 28 6.34 -16.21 -16.92
C TRP A 28 7.61 -16.17 -17.78
N ARG A 29 7.48 -16.31 -19.11
CA ARG A 29 8.64 -16.38 -20.00
C ARG A 29 9.46 -15.07 -20.05
N ASP A 30 8.80 -13.91 -19.87
CA ASP A 30 9.41 -12.58 -19.92
C ASP A 30 9.81 -12.06 -18.51
N GLY A 31 9.73 -12.92 -17.49
CA GLY A 31 10.02 -12.63 -16.08
C GLY A 31 8.82 -12.84 -15.16
N PRO A 32 8.99 -12.77 -13.84
CA PRO A 32 7.87 -12.91 -12.92
C PRO A 32 6.91 -11.70 -13.06
N PRO A 33 5.64 -11.91 -13.40
CA PRO A 33 4.66 -10.84 -13.55
C PRO A 33 4.15 -10.36 -12.18
N VAL A 34 5.07 -9.94 -11.31
CA VAL A 34 4.77 -9.47 -9.95
C VAL A 34 5.05 -7.98 -9.88
N ALA A 35 4.10 -7.21 -9.34
CA ALA A 35 4.25 -5.79 -9.09
C ALA A 35 4.35 -5.52 -7.58
N ALA A 36 5.24 -4.61 -7.21
CA ALA A 36 5.38 -4.14 -5.83
C ALA A 36 4.70 -2.79 -5.58
N ASP A 37 3.94 -2.30 -6.56
CA ASP A 37 3.25 -1.02 -6.46
C ASP A 37 2.10 -1.09 -5.45
N MET A 38 2.31 -0.52 -4.27
CA MET A 38 1.27 -0.42 -3.25
C MET A 38 0.24 0.67 -3.58
N LEU A 39 0.59 1.66 -4.39
CA LEU A 39 -0.34 2.74 -4.77
C LEU A 39 -1.38 2.26 -5.77
N ALA A 40 -1.03 1.33 -6.67
CA ALA A 40 -1.97 0.69 -7.58
C ALA A 40 -3.04 -0.16 -6.87
N LEU A 41 -2.88 -0.42 -5.58
CA LEU A 41 -3.84 -1.15 -4.75
C LEU A 41 -4.92 -0.25 -4.15
N LEU A 42 -4.67 1.07 -4.17
CA LEU A 42 -5.62 2.05 -3.69
C LEU A 42 -6.71 2.28 -4.76
N PRO A 43 -7.92 2.63 -4.34
CA PRO A 43 -8.96 3.01 -5.28
C PRO A 43 -8.48 4.13 -6.19
N GLU A 44 -8.79 4.06 -7.48
CA GLU A 44 -8.59 5.18 -8.39
C GLU A 44 -9.33 6.40 -7.84
N GLY A 45 -8.69 7.58 -7.92
CA GLY A 45 -9.28 8.84 -7.46
C GLY A 45 -10.56 9.22 -8.20
N SER A 46 -10.99 10.44 -7.99
CA SER A 46 -12.09 11.04 -8.75
C SER A 46 -11.93 10.68 -10.24
N GLY A 47 -12.96 10.20 -10.90
CA GLY A 47 -12.90 9.75 -12.31
C GLY A 47 -12.59 10.89 -13.30
N ASP A 48 -12.03 12.01 -12.84
CA ASP A 48 -11.56 13.14 -13.63
C ASP A 48 -10.18 12.86 -14.19
N GLU A 49 -10.10 12.65 -15.49
CA GLU A 49 -8.87 12.34 -16.22
C GLU A 49 -7.80 13.43 -16.01
N LEU A 50 -8.20 14.70 -15.90
CA LEU A 50 -7.29 15.81 -15.65
C LEU A 50 -6.63 15.71 -14.26
N VAL A 51 -7.40 15.32 -13.23
CA VAL A 51 -6.86 15.11 -11.88
C VAL A 51 -5.90 13.94 -11.88
N GLN A 52 -6.21 12.84 -12.57
CA GLN A 52 -5.30 11.68 -12.67
C GLN A 52 -3.97 12.04 -13.36
N GLN A 53 -4.03 12.81 -14.46
CA GLN A 53 -2.83 13.32 -15.14
C GLN A 53 -2.00 14.23 -14.21
N ALA A 54 -2.69 15.09 -13.43
CA ALA A 54 -2.05 15.97 -12.46
C ALA A 54 -1.34 15.17 -11.35
N GLU A 55 -2.01 14.15 -10.80
CA GLU A 55 -1.43 13.25 -9.80
C GLU A 55 -0.21 12.51 -10.33
N GLN A 56 -0.30 11.92 -11.53
CA GLN A 56 0.83 11.24 -12.17
C GLN A 56 2.02 12.19 -12.36
N ARG A 57 1.76 13.43 -12.83
CA ARG A 57 2.80 14.43 -13.06
C ARG A 57 3.51 14.85 -11.76
N MET A 58 2.76 14.99 -10.66
CA MET A 58 3.32 15.34 -9.36
C MET A 58 4.06 14.18 -8.68
N GLN A 59 3.62 12.95 -8.94
CA GLN A 59 4.24 11.74 -8.36
C GLN A 59 5.49 11.29 -9.13
N GLU A 60 5.60 11.57 -10.42
CA GLU A 60 6.72 11.12 -11.26
C GLU A 60 8.10 11.50 -10.67
N PRO A 61 8.37 12.75 -10.26
CA PRO A 61 9.63 13.10 -9.62
C PRO A 61 9.85 12.38 -8.28
N LEU A 62 8.78 12.25 -7.47
CA LEU A 62 8.87 11.55 -6.17
C LEU A 62 9.23 10.07 -6.33
N ASN A 63 8.80 9.45 -7.42
CA ASN A 63 9.05 8.03 -7.70
C ASN A 63 10.41 7.76 -8.33
N ARG A 64 11.02 8.75 -9.01
CA ARG A 64 12.28 8.59 -9.73
C ARG A 64 13.46 9.29 -9.08
N ASP A 65 13.21 10.39 -8.37
CA ASP A 65 14.28 11.21 -7.83
C ASP A 65 14.81 10.64 -6.52
N LEU A 66 16.14 10.67 -6.43
CA LEU A 66 16.92 10.32 -5.26
C LEU A 66 17.75 11.51 -4.85
N LEU A 67 17.65 11.94 -3.61
CA LEU A 67 18.43 13.01 -3.03
C LEU A 67 19.42 12.45 -2.03
N LEU A 68 20.67 12.77 -2.21
CA LEU A 68 21.77 12.41 -1.32
C LEU A 68 22.40 13.67 -0.74
N LEU A 69 22.64 13.67 0.56
CA LEU A 69 23.48 14.64 1.24
C LEU A 69 24.75 13.96 1.76
N ILE A 70 25.90 14.38 1.27
CA ILE A 70 27.21 13.86 1.65
C ILE A 70 27.85 14.88 2.59
N GLY A 71 27.93 14.53 3.88
CA GLY A 71 28.45 15.38 4.94
C GLY A 71 29.90 15.06 5.26
N HIS A 72 30.73 16.10 5.41
CA HIS A 72 32.09 15.98 5.93
C HIS A 72 32.50 17.27 6.69
N PRO A 73 33.25 17.17 7.82
CA PRO A 73 33.73 18.36 8.54
C PRO A 73 34.59 19.30 7.71
N GLN A 74 35.29 18.76 6.73
CA GLN A 74 36.13 19.54 5.80
C GLN A 74 35.39 19.77 4.50
N ARG A 75 35.13 21.05 4.15
CA ARG A 75 34.41 21.47 2.95
C ARG A 75 34.98 20.86 1.66
N ASP A 76 36.31 20.95 1.46
CA ASP A 76 36.94 20.47 0.23
C ASP A 76 36.78 18.94 0.06
N ARG A 77 36.75 18.19 1.17
CA ARG A 77 36.50 16.75 1.13
C ARG A 77 35.05 16.44 0.80
N ALA A 78 34.08 17.20 1.33
CA ALA A 78 32.67 17.03 0.97
C ALA A 78 32.48 17.23 -0.54
N ILE A 79 33.12 18.27 -1.12
CA ILE A 79 33.09 18.53 -2.57
C ILE A 79 33.74 17.40 -3.36
N ALA A 80 34.91 16.93 -2.95
CA ALA A 80 35.61 15.86 -3.64
C ALA A 80 34.79 14.52 -3.62
N LEU A 81 34.18 14.21 -2.48
CA LEU A 81 33.34 13.02 -2.32
C LEU A 81 32.11 13.10 -3.20
N VAL A 82 31.38 14.23 -3.25
CA VAL A 82 30.20 14.36 -4.08
C VAL A 82 30.51 14.26 -5.57
N GLN A 83 31.64 14.83 -6.01
CA GLN A 83 32.14 14.73 -7.39
C GLN A 83 32.44 13.27 -7.73
N GLN A 84 33.23 12.58 -6.89
CA GLN A 84 33.60 11.19 -7.09
C GLN A 84 32.36 10.28 -7.18
N VAL A 85 31.43 10.43 -6.23
CA VAL A 85 30.15 9.66 -6.22
C VAL A 85 29.31 10.01 -7.45
N GLY A 86 29.20 11.29 -7.80
CA GLY A 86 28.43 11.76 -8.95
C GLY A 86 28.95 11.17 -10.27
N GLU A 87 30.26 11.17 -10.49
CA GLU A 87 30.86 10.54 -11.68
C GLU A 87 30.64 9.03 -11.71
N GLN A 88 30.84 8.36 -10.57
CA GLN A 88 30.59 6.93 -10.44
C GLN A 88 29.13 6.55 -10.75
N TRP A 89 28.19 7.35 -10.27
CA TRP A 89 26.77 7.12 -10.51
C TRP A 89 26.38 7.41 -11.95
N ARG A 90 26.93 8.46 -12.55
CA ARG A 90 26.73 8.76 -13.98
C ARG A 90 27.23 7.62 -14.88
N GLY A 91 28.36 7.01 -14.50
CA GLY A 91 28.93 5.86 -15.21
C GLY A 91 28.15 4.55 -15.02
N SER A 92 27.29 4.44 -14.01
CA SER A 92 26.54 3.20 -13.73
C SER A 92 25.45 2.87 -14.76
N GLY A 93 25.01 3.83 -15.55
CA GLY A 93 23.95 3.67 -16.56
C GLY A 93 22.53 3.53 -16.01
N ARG A 94 22.34 3.51 -14.69
CA ARG A 94 21.05 3.33 -14.03
C ARG A 94 20.25 4.60 -13.89
N PHE A 95 20.92 5.74 -13.93
CA PHE A 95 20.30 7.05 -13.77
C PHE A 95 20.16 7.76 -15.13
N ALA A 96 19.03 8.40 -15.33
CA ALA A 96 18.80 9.27 -16.48
C ALA A 96 19.58 10.57 -16.34
N GLN A 97 19.64 11.10 -15.11
CA GLN A 97 20.33 12.31 -14.76
C GLN A 97 21.00 12.16 -13.40
N VAL A 98 22.22 12.67 -13.27
CA VAL A 98 22.97 12.77 -12.01
C VAL A 98 23.55 14.17 -11.93
N GLN A 99 23.12 14.94 -10.95
CA GLN A 99 23.46 16.34 -10.78
C GLN A 99 24.01 16.58 -9.37
N TRP A 100 25.22 17.10 -9.28
CA TRP A 100 25.87 17.53 -8.03
C TRP A 100 26.41 18.97 -8.11
N SER A 101 26.35 19.54 -9.29
CA SER A 101 26.81 20.89 -9.57
C SER A 101 25.76 21.63 -10.39
N VAL A 102 25.80 22.94 -10.29
CA VAL A 102 25.02 23.82 -11.17
C VAL A 102 25.80 23.94 -12.47
N ASP A 103 25.47 23.06 -13.43
CA ASP A 103 25.99 23.10 -14.80
C ASP A 103 25.21 24.12 -15.67
N SER A 104 24.49 25.05 -15.03
CA SER A 104 23.72 26.06 -15.76
C SER A 104 24.69 26.98 -16.50
N ASP A 105 24.40 27.23 -17.75
CA ASP A 105 25.02 28.33 -18.50
C ASP A 105 24.71 29.63 -17.74
N LEU A 106 25.64 30.05 -16.89
CA LEU A 106 25.49 31.24 -16.05
C LEU A 106 25.23 32.49 -16.91
N ALA A 107 25.71 32.50 -18.17
CA ALA A 107 25.43 33.55 -19.10
C ALA A 107 23.96 33.54 -19.51
N ALA A 108 23.43 32.40 -19.91
CA ALA A 108 22.00 32.25 -20.27
C ALA A 108 21.09 32.55 -19.07
N LEU A 109 21.48 32.14 -17.86
CA LEU A 109 20.71 32.42 -16.63
C LEU A 109 20.73 33.92 -16.31
N ARG A 110 21.89 34.60 -16.49
CA ARG A 110 22.03 36.02 -16.30
C ARG A 110 21.22 36.81 -17.31
N ASP A 111 21.27 36.43 -18.57
CA ASP A 111 20.50 37.06 -19.64
C ASP A 111 19.02 36.91 -19.46
N TYR A 112 18.56 35.69 -19.01
CA TYR A 112 17.17 35.46 -18.69
C TYR A 112 16.72 36.30 -17.49
N LEU A 113 17.50 36.32 -16.41
CA LEU A 113 17.21 37.13 -15.20
C LEU A 113 17.13 38.61 -15.56
N ARG A 114 18.10 39.14 -16.34
CA ARG A 114 18.10 40.52 -16.79
C ARG A 114 16.85 40.89 -17.58
N SER A 115 16.47 40.03 -18.54
CA SER A 115 15.34 40.33 -19.41
C SER A 115 14.00 40.21 -18.69
N ASN A 116 13.87 39.36 -17.68
CA ASN A 116 12.59 39.04 -17.00
C ASN A 116 12.53 39.53 -15.54
N ARG A 117 13.52 40.33 -15.07
CA ARG A 117 13.64 40.73 -13.65
C ARG A 117 12.41 41.41 -13.07
N LEU A 118 11.64 42.15 -13.88
CA LEU A 118 10.39 42.78 -13.47
C LEU A 118 9.29 41.75 -13.22
N ALA A 119 9.17 40.73 -14.07
CA ALA A 119 8.21 39.65 -13.94
C ALA A 119 8.52 38.72 -12.78
N LEU A 120 9.81 38.57 -12.45
CA LEU A 120 10.31 37.68 -11.39
C LEU A 120 10.31 38.31 -9.98
N LEU A 121 9.85 39.56 -9.82
CA LEU A 121 9.84 40.24 -8.52
C LEU A 121 8.96 39.48 -7.53
N PRO A 122 9.38 39.33 -6.25
CA PRO A 122 8.54 38.81 -5.18
C PRO A 122 7.27 39.66 -4.98
N ALA A 123 6.23 39.04 -4.45
CA ALA A 123 4.96 39.74 -4.18
C ALA A 123 5.15 41.00 -3.30
N ALA A 124 5.97 40.91 -2.25
CA ALA A 124 6.29 42.01 -1.35
C ALA A 124 6.98 43.15 -2.08
N ASP A 125 7.96 42.85 -2.95
CA ASP A 125 8.68 43.87 -3.72
C ASP A 125 7.82 44.49 -4.84
N ARG A 126 6.92 43.71 -5.42
CA ARG A 126 5.89 44.22 -6.36
C ARG A 126 4.99 45.24 -5.68
N GLN A 127 4.50 44.89 -4.48
CA GLN A 127 3.66 45.80 -3.71
C GLN A 127 4.41 47.06 -3.31
N LEU A 128 5.69 46.91 -2.90
CA LEU A 128 6.55 48.03 -2.58
C LEU A 128 6.75 48.98 -3.78
N LEU A 129 6.95 48.44 -4.99
CA LEU A 129 7.04 49.22 -6.22
C LEU A 129 5.75 49.96 -6.57
N LEU A 130 4.59 49.33 -6.34
CA LEU A 130 3.27 49.91 -6.67
C LEU A 130 2.82 50.95 -5.64
N GLU A 131 3.04 50.72 -4.34
CA GLU A 131 2.46 51.53 -3.27
C GLU A 131 3.46 52.49 -2.67
N GLN A 132 4.78 52.16 -2.63
CA GLN A 132 5.82 52.90 -1.92
C GLN A 132 7.14 52.99 -2.72
N PRO A 133 7.12 53.56 -3.93
CA PRO A 133 8.30 53.61 -4.81
C PRO A 133 9.51 54.34 -4.17
N GLN A 134 9.25 55.37 -3.34
CA GLN A 134 10.26 56.06 -2.58
C GLN A 134 11.04 55.11 -1.63
N GLN A 135 10.33 54.32 -0.86
CA GLN A 135 10.91 53.35 0.07
C GLN A 135 11.75 52.29 -0.66
N LEU A 136 11.31 51.83 -1.85
CA LEU A 136 12.08 50.90 -2.69
C LEU A 136 13.47 51.51 -3.03
N ILE A 137 13.50 52.77 -3.43
CA ILE A 137 14.73 53.47 -3.80
C ILE A 137 15.62 53.74 -2.57
N GLU A 138 15.06 54.15 -1.42
CA GLU A 138 15.81 54.34 -0.18
C GLU A 138 16.46 53.03 0.29
N GLN A 139 15.70 51.89 0.26
CA GLN A 139 16.25 50.57 0.55
C GLN A 139 17.38 50.20 -0.40
N ARG A 140 17.24 50.50 -1.70
CA ARG A 140 18.32 50.24 -2.66
C ARG A 140 19.55 51.07 -2.39
N ALA A 141 19.40 52.35 -2.09
CA ALA A 141 20.51 53.20 -1.70
C ALA A 141 21.27 52.68 -0.47
N ALA A 142 20.54 52.22 0.54
CA ALA A 142 21.12 51.61 1.72
C ALA A 142 21.88 50.31 1.41
N GLN A 143 21.31 49.44 0.52
CA GLN A 143 21.96 48.19 0.10
C GLN A 143 23.30 48.43 -0.64
N LEU A 144 23.46 49.51 -1.35
CA LEU A 144 24.70 49.82 -2.04
C LEU A 144 25.89 50.15 -1.11
N PHE A 145 25.57 50.49 0.15
CA PHE A 145 26.58 50.67 1.22
C PHE A 145 26.86 49.40 2.04
N ASP A 146 26.02 48.39 1.89
CA ASP A 146 26.20 47.16 2.63
C ASP A 146 27.25 46.27 1.99
N THR A 147 28.45 46.23 2.62
CA THR A 147 29.56 45.37 2.21
C THR A 147 29.23 43.86 2.32
N PHE A 148 28.17 43.53 3.00
CA PHE A 148 27.64 42.16 3.15
C PHE A 148 26.41 41.90 2.26
N ALA A 149 26.05 42.86 1.36
CA ALA A 149 25.03 42.62 0.36
C ALA A 149 25.37 41.35 -0.44
N GLY A 150 24.48 40.35 -0.42
CA GLY A 150 24.72 39.02 -0.97
C GLY A 150 25.15 39.04 -2.43
N PHE A 151 25.68 37.93 -2.91
CA PHE A 151 26.11 37.77 -4.32
C PHE A 151 24.92 37.96 -5.28
N SER A 152 25.09 38.91 -6.22
CA SER A 152 24.15 39.10 -7.34
C SER A 152 24.75 38.54 -8.63
N LEU A 153 23.93 37.80 -9.40
CA LEU A 153 24.30 37.33 -10.75
C LEU A 153 24.46 38.48 -11.75
N LEU A 154 23.66 39.53 -11.57
CA LEU A 154 23.77 40.74 -12.40
C LEU A 154 24.83 41.68 -11.82
N PRO A 155 25.79 42.16 -12.66
CA PRO A 155 26.67 43.23 -12.26
C PRO A 155 25.87 44.48 -11.90
N ILE A 156 26.43 45.32 -11.03
CA ILE A 156 25.73 46.53 -10.52
C ILE A 156 25.40 47.49 -11.67
N GLU A 157 26.26 47.54 -12.70
CA GLU A 157 26.08 48.36 -13.90
C GLU A 157 24.85 47.95 -14.75
N GLN A 158 24.32 46.76 -14.51
CA GLN A 158 23.16 46.20 -15.21
C GLN A 158 21.92 46.14 -14.30
N ASP A 159 22.03 46.51 -13.04
CA ASP A 159 20.95 46.43 -12.03
C ASP A 159 21.04 47.58 -10.99
N TRP A 160 21.08 48.81 -11.44
CA TRP A 160 21.16 49.98 -10.54
C TRP A 160 19.98 50.10 -9.62
N LEU A 161 18.76 49.81 -10.14
CA LEU A 161 17.52 49.77 -9.35
C LEU A 161 17.42 48.58 -8.41
N GLY A 162 18.27 47.56 -8.57
CA GLY A 162 18.35 46.39 -7.70
C GLY A 162 17.21 45.40 -7.87
N LEU A 163 16.41 45.49 -8.96
CA LEU A 163 15.28 44.61 -9.21
C LEU A 163 15.73 43.19 -9.56
N GLY A 164 16.88 43.06 -10.24
CA GLY A 164 17.45 41.75 -10.55
C GLY A 164 17.97 41.02 -9.32
N ALA A 165 18.62 41.71 -8.38
CA ALA A 165 19.03 41.12 -7.11
C ALA A 165 17.84 40.65 -6.27
N ARG A 166 16.73 41.40 -6.21
CA ARG A 166 15.49 41.03 -5.55
C ARG A 166 14.79 39.83 -6.22
N ALA A 167 14.74 39.86 -7.56
CA ALA A 167 14.23 38.74 -8.35
C ALA A 167 15.03 37.43 -8.09
N GLN A 168 16.38 37.57 -8.02
CA GLN A 168 17.22 36.42 -7.70
C GLN A 168 16.93 35.82 -6.31
N GLN A 169 16.72 36.67 -5.31
CA GLN A 169 16.40 36.20 -3.95
C GLN A 169 15.07 35.44 -3.90
N SER A 170 14.11 35.79 -4.75
CA SER A 170 12.80 35.14 -4.81
C SER A 170 12.81 33.75 -5.44
N LEU A 171 13.84 33.42 -6.22
CA LEU A 171 13.91 32.16 -6.95
C LEU A 171 14.17 30.95 -6.05
N ASN A 172 14.75 31.17 -4.84
CA ASN A 172 15.02 30.12 -3.86
C ASN A 172 14.67 30.59 -2.44
N PRO A 173 13.41 30.96 -2.17
CA PRO A 173 13.02 31.40 -0.84
C PRO A 173 13.23 30.27 0.17
N GLY A 174 13.94 30.54 1.25
CA GLY A 174 14.14 29.59 2.35
C GLY A 174 15.13 28.45 2.10
N SER A 175 15.74 28.36 0.92
CA SER A 175 16.78 27.35 0.66
C SER A 175 18.07 27.71 1.39
N ARG A 176 18.57 26.78 2.22
CA ARG A 176 19.89 26.88 2.86
C ARG A 176 21.04 26.45 1.92
N ILE A 177 20.68 25.99 0.72
CA ILE A 177 21.60 25.43 -0.26
C ILE A 177 22.25 26.60 -1.02
N GLN A 178 23.57 26.63 -1.04
CA GLN A 178 24.38 27.61 -1.76
C GLN A 178 25.25 26.90 -2.80
N ALA A 179 25.38 27.48 -3.99
CA ALA A 179 26.33 26.99 -4.97
C ALA A 179 27.75 27.48 -4.63
N ASP A 180 28.72 26.59 -4.57
CA ASP A 180 30.10 26.91 -4.45
C ASP A 180 30.61 27.51 -5.77
N LEU A 181 31.13 28.74 -5.73
CA LEU A 181 31.54 29.49 -6.92
C LEU A 181 32.69 28.84 -7.72
N ARG A 182 33.49 27.97 -7.07
CA ARG A 182 34.67 27.34 -7.71
C ARG A 182 34.33 26.00 -8.36
N SER A 183 33.56 25.18 -7.64
CA SER A 183 33.23 23.81 -8.07
C SER A 183 31.83 23.69 -8.66
N GLY A 184 30.98 24.70 -8.51
CA GLY A 184 29.55 24.62 -8.83
C GLY A 184 28.75 23.72 -7.90
N ALA A 185 29.39 23.05 -6.92
CA ALA A 185 28.71 22.09 -6.04
C ALA A 185 27.65 22.79 -5.17
N LEU A 186 26.53 22.12 -4.97
CA LEU A 186 25.46 22.59 -4.09
C LEU A 186 25.78 22.20 -2.66
N LEU A 187 26.03 23.20 -1.81
CA LEU A 187 26.50 23.02 -0.45
C LEU A 187 25.51 23.62 0.55
N LEU A 188 25.47 23.07 1.74
CA LEU A 188 24.83 23.64 2.92
C LEU A 188 25.71 23.37 4.15
N GLU A 189 25.70 24.27 5.12
CA GLU A 189 26.46 24.15 6.36
C GLU A 189 25.48 23.99 7.55
N ASP A 190 25.70 22.98 8.39
CA ASP A 190 24.95 22.77 9.62
C ASP A 190 25.85 22.18 10.71
N GLN A 191 25.85 22.77 11.90
CA GLN A 191 26.57 22.29 13.09
C GLN A 191 28.05 21.93 12.86
N GLY A 192 28.76 22.72 12.03
CA GLY A 192 30.19 22.50 11.73
C GLY A 192 30.45 21.38 10.72
N MET A 193 29.42 20.87 10.06
CA MET A 193 29.50 19.91 8.96
C MET A 193 29.09 20.59 7.66
N THR A 194 29.86 20.38 6.60
CA THR A 194 29.49 20.80 5.25
C THR A 194 28.84 19.62 4.52
N TRP A 195 27.63 19.83 4.05
CA TRP A 195 26.86 18.85 3.28
C TRP A 195 26.85 19.22 1.81
N ALA A 196 27.30 18.32 0.95
CA ALA A 196 27.22 18.46 -0.49
C ALA A 196 26.04 17.64 -1.04
N MET A 197 25.22 18.28 -1.87
CA MET A 197 24.00 17.70 -2.41
C MET A 197 24.26 17.01 -3.76
N LEU A 198 23.72 15.81 -3.90
CA LEU A 198 23.64 15.07 -5.16
C LEU A 198 22.17 14.67 -5.41
N ARG A 199 21.66 15.05 -6.57
CA ARG A 199 20.35 14.61 -7.05
C ARG A 199 20.54 13.65 -8.21
N ALA A 200 19.85 12.51 -8.16
CA ALA A 200 19.87 11.53 -9.24
C ALA A 200 18.42 11.12 -9.58
N SER A 201 18.13 11.01 -10.88
CA SER A 201 16.84 10.52 -11.36
C SER A 201 17.02 9.16 -11.99
N ALA A 202 16.34 8.14 -11.46
CA ALA A 202 16.41 6.78 -11.97
C ALA A 202 15.81 6.67 -13.38
N ARG A 203 16.39 5.80 -14.23
CA ARG A 203 15.81 5.51 -15.56
C ARG A 203 14.55 4.68 -15.47
N GLY A 204 14.53 3.69 -14.57
CA GLY A 204 13.37 2.85 -14.29
C GLY A 204 12.38 3.52 -13.34
N SER A 205 11.20 2.96 -13.26
CA SER A 205 10.21 3.34 -12.25
C SER A 205 10.55 2.74 -10.89
N ALA A 206 10.19 3.41 -9.80
CA ALA A 206 10.22 2.84 -8.44
C ALA A 206 9.40 1.53 -8.32
N PHE A 207 8.48 1.32 -9.25
CA PHE A 207 7.62 0.12 -9.26
C PHE A 207 8.21 -1.05 -10.07
N ASP A 208 9.38 -0.87 -10.69
CA ASP A 208 10.13 -1.95 -11.31
C ASP A 208 10.64 -2.94 -10.24
N MET A 209 10.59 -4.24 -10.53
CA MET A 209 11.04 -5.27 -9.59
C MET A 209 12.57 -5.43 -9.53
N GLN A 210 13.30 -4.95 -10.54
CA GLN A 210 14.74 -5.18 -10.66
C GLN A 210 15.57 -3.97 -10.26
N GLU A 211 15.16 -2.77 -10.65
CA GLU A 211 15.96 -1.55 -10.46
C GLU A 211 16.04 -1.07 -9.00
N PRO A 212 14.94 -0.98 -8.21
CA PRO A 212 15.01 -0.44 -6.86
C PRO A 212 15.98 -1.17 -5.93
N PRO A 213 16.03 -2.52 -5.87
CA PRO A 213 17.01 -3.23 -5.05
C PRO A 213 18.46 -2.96 -5.46
N LEU A 214 18.72 -2.78 -6.76
CA LEU A 214 20.05 -2.49 -7.28
C LEU A 214 20.48 -1.06 -6.91
N ILE A 215 19.57 -0.08 -6.98
CA ILE A 215 19.81 1.30 -6.54
C ILE A 215 20.03 1.35 -5.03
N ALA A 216 19.23 0.66 -4.23
CA ALA A 216 19.43 0.58 -2.78
C ALA A 216 20.79 -0.04 -2.40
N ALA A 217 21.21 -1.10 -3.10
CA ALA A 217 22.54 -1.70 -2.92
C ALA A 217 23.67 -0.69 -3.30
N GLN A 218 23.47 0.10 -4.35
CA GLN A 218 24.42 1.15 -4.75
C GLN A 218 24.51 2.26 -3.69
N VAL A 219 23.37 2.69 -3.11
CA VAL A 219 23.35 3.66 -1.99
C VAL A 219 24.07 3.09 -0.78
N ALA A 220 23.85 1.83 -0.41
CA ALA A 220 24.52 1.17 0.71
C ALA A 220 26.05 1.08 0.49
N ALA A 221 26.49 0.74 -0.71
CA ALA A 221 27.92 0.73 -1.07
C ALA A 221 28.54 2.14 -1.00
N THR A 222 27.81 3.15 -1.48
CA THR A 222 28.23 4.55 -1.41
C THR A 222 28.31 5.02 0.06
N ARG A 223 27.36 4.61 0.92
CA ARG A 223 27.39 4.91 2.35
C ARG A 223 28.64 4.35 3.02
N ALA A 224 28.96 3.09 2.79
CA ALA A 224 30.16 2.46 3.34
C ALA A 224 31.45 3.16 2.86
N GLN A 225 31.49 3.59 1.60
CA GLN A 225 32.64 4.36 1.04
C GLN A 225 32.81 5.72 1.73
N ILE A 226 31.74 6.45 1.95
CA ILE A 226 31.76 7.78 2.59
C ILE A 226 32.10 7.66 4.07
N GLU A 227 31.57 6.66 4.78
CA GLU A 227 31.92 6.41 6.19
C GLU A 227 33.39 6.04 6.38
N THR A 228 33.97 5.24 5.48
CA THR A 228 35.40 4.93 5.50
C THR A 228 36.28 6.19 5.26
N ALA A 229 35.74 7.17 4.56
CA ALA A 229 36.40 8.47 4.35
C ALA A 229 36.17 9.44 5.53
N GLY A 230 35.46 9.07 6.58
CA GLY A 230 35.16 9.88 7.74
C GLY A 230 33.98 10.84 7.54
N GLY A 231 33.16 10.62 6.51
CA GLY A 231 31.95 11.38 6.21
C GLY A 231 30.67 10.69 6.67
N GLN A 232 29.54 11.33 6.38
CA GLN A 232 28.19 10.81 6.62
C GLN A 232 27.37 10.91 5.33
N LEU A 233 26.46 9.94 5.12
CA LEU A 233 25.51 9.96 4.01
C LEU A 233 24.08 9.95 4.54
N LEU A 234 23.28 10.88 4.06
CA LEU A 234 21.83 10.84 4.17
C LEU A 234 21.24 10.64 2.78
N ALA A 235 20.22 9.78 2.67
CA ALA A 235 19.57 9.46 1.40
C ALA A 235 18.05 9.47 1.53
N ALA A 236 17.35 10.10 0.57
CA ALA A 236 15.89 10.08 0.50
C ALA A 236 15.44 9.95 -0.95
N GLY A 237 14.38 9.17 -1.17
CA GLY A 237 13.75 8.99 -2.48
C GLY A 237 12.79 7.81 -2.50
N GLY A 238 11.75 7.91 -3.34
CA GLY A 238 10.70 6.88 -3.46
C GLY A 238 11.25 5.51 -3.81
N VAL A 239 12.33 5.45 -4.60
CA VAL A 239 13.01 4.21 -4.99
C VAL A 239 13.54 3.42 -3.78
N LEU A 240 14.01 4.11 -2.70
CA LEU A 240 14.50 3.44 -1.50
C LEU A 240 13.35 2.80 -0.71
N TYR A 241 12.23 3.51 -0.58
CA TYR A 241 11.01 2.94 0.03
C TYR A 241 10.48 1.75 -0.77
N ALA A 242 10.51 1.84 -2.11
CA ALA A 242 10.13 0.73 -2.97
C ALA A 242 11.05 -0.49 -2.79
N ALA A 243 12.35 -0.29 -2.73
CA ALA A 243 13.32 -1.35 -2.48
C ALA A 243 13.11 -2.02 -1.12
N ALA A 244 12.92 -1.22 -0.06
CA ALA A 244 12.63 -1.73 1.28
C ALA A 244 11.31 -2.51 1.31
N GLY A 245 10.26 -1.98 0.68
CA GLY A 245 8.96 -2.66 0.54
C GLY A 245 9.05 -3.98 -0.21
N GLN A 246 9.84 -4.05 -1.30
CA GLN A 246 10.08 -5.29 -2.06
C GLN A 246 10.84 -6.33 -1.24
N ALA A 247 11.90 -5.91 -0.55
CA ALA A 247 12.68 -6.81 0.33
C ALA A 247 11.80 -7.39 1.43
N LYS A 248 10.97 -6.56 2.05
CA LYS A 248 10.00 -6.93 3.07
C LYS A 248 8.95 -7.90 2.52
N ALA A 249 8.31 -7.57 1.38
CA ALA A 249 7.32 -8.43 0.75
C ALA A 249 7.91 -9.81 0.38
N THR A 250 9.12 -9.85 -0.17
CA THR A 250 9.81 -11.12 -0.50
C THR A 250 10.08 -11.96 0.74
N ARG A 251 10.52 -11.32 1.84
CA ARG A 251 10.74 -11.99 3.13
C ARG A 251 9.42 -12.52 3.69
N GLU A 252 8.36 -11.71 3.66
CA GLU A 252 7.04 -12.10 4.17
C GLU A 252 6.42 -13.24 3.35
N ILE A 253 6.47 -13.19 2.01
CA ILE A 253 6.02 -14.28 1.14
C ILE A 253 6.75 -15.58 1.49
N SER A 254 8.06 -15.51 1.66
CA SER A 254 8.88 -16.69 1.98
C SER A 254 8.60 -17.22 3.39
N LEU A 255 8.47 -16.35 4.38
CA LEU A 255 8.24 -16.74 5.78
C LEU A 255 6.81 -17.28 5.97
N ILE A 256 5.82 -16.54 5.48
CA ILE A 256 4.39 -16.87 5.67
C ILE A 256 4.02 -18.06 4.77
N GLY A 257 4.31 -18.01 3.48
CA GLY A 257 4.01 -19.09 2.53
C GLY A 257 4.82 -20.35 2.82
N GLY A 258 6.12 -20.22 3.03
CA GLY A 258 7.01 -21.33 3.40
C GLY A 258 6.67 -21.92 4.76
N GLY A 259 6.42 -21.08 5.77
CA GLY A 259 6.01 -21.48 7.11
C GLY A 259 4.67 -22.21 7.12
N ALA A 260 3.66 -21.69 6.42
CA ALA A 260 2.36 -22.33 6.30
C ALA A 260 2.45 -23.68 5.58
N THR A 261 3.22 -23.77 4.50
CA THR A 261 3.43 -25.02 3.76
C THR A 261 4.16 -26.05 4.58
N LEU A 262 5.27 -25.66 5.22
CA LEU A 262 6.06 -26.56 6.08
C LEU A 262 5.26 -27.01 7.29
N GLY A 263 4.57 -26.11 7.95
CA GLY A 263 3.72 -26.40 9.09
C GLY A 263 2.59 -27.36 8.72
N THR A 264 1.91 -27.14 7.58
CA THR A 264 0.87 -28.03 7.05
C THR A 264 1.45 -29.42 6.74
N LEU A 265 2.64 -29.47 6.13
CA LEU A 265 3.33 -30.74 5.85
C LEU A 265 3.64 -31.51 7.14
N LEU A 266 4.20 -30.85 8.16
CA LEU A 266 4.53 -31.44 9.45
C LEU A 266 3.25 -31.92 10.17
N LEU A 267 2.17 -31.11 10.14
CA LEU A 267 0.91 -31.46 10.75
C LEU A 267 0.29 -32.72 10.10
N LEU A 268 0.31 -32.81 8.76
CA LEU A 268 -0.18 -33.99 8.04
C LEU A 268 0.64 -35.25 8.33
N LEU A 269 1.97 -35.13 8.38
CA LEU A 269 2.85 -36.24 8.75
C LEU A 269 2.61 -36.70 10.18
N LEU A 270 2.43 -35.77 11.13
CA LEU A 270 2.13 -36.08 12.54
C LEU A 270 0.77 -36.76 12.69
N ALA A 271 -0.26 -36.26 11.98
CA ALA A 271 -1.62 -36.77 12.08
C ALA A 271 -1.79 -38.14 11.43
N PHE A 272 -1.23 -38.36 10.26
CA PHE A 272 -1.46 -39.58 9.47
C PHE A 272 -0.28 -40.57 9.49
N ARG A 273 0.91 -40.15 9.90
CA ARG A 273 2.13 -40.98 10.01
C ARG A 273 2.46 -41.79 8.75
N ARG A 274 2.08 -41.30 7.56
CA ARG A 274 2.30 -41.97 6.25
C ARG A 274 2.76 -40.94 5.23
N VAL A 275 3.89 -41.17 4.59
CA VAL A 275 4.48 -40.27 3.59
C VAL A 275 3.57 -40.12 2.35
N ARG A 276 2.80 -41.14 1.97
CA ARG A 276 1.85 -41.05 0.87
C ARG A 276 0.76 -39.98 1.07
N VAL A 277 0.49 -39.58 2.29
CA VAL A 277 -0.48 -38.50 2.57
C VAL A 277 0.01 -37.15 2.06
N LEU A 278 1.32 -36.99 1.83
CA LEU A 278 1.90 -35.78 1.25
C LEU A 278 1.36 -35.47 -0.16
N VAL A 279 0.78 -36.45 -0.85
CA VAL A 279 0.02 -36.19 -2.10
C VAL A 279 -1.13 -35.20 -1.88
N SER A 280 -1.64 -35.10 -0.65
CA SER A 280 -2.67 -34.12 -0.29
C SER A 280 -2.16 -32.65 -0.26
N LEU A 281 -0.88 -32.43 -0.42
CA LEU A 281 -0.31 -31.07 -0.66
C LEU A 281 -0.48 -30.60 -2.11
N LEU A 282 -0.76 -31.54 -3.05
CA LEU A 282 -0.93 -31.19 -4.44
C LEU A 282 -2.09 -30.20 -4.70
N PRO A 283 -3.26 -30.33 -4.07
CA PRO A 283 -4.32 -29.32 -4.15
C PRO A 283 -3.87 -27.91 -3.74
N ILE A 284 -2.96 -27.79 -2.76
CA ILE A 284 -2.41 -26.49 -2.34
C ILE A 284 -1.55 -25.89 -3.49
N GLY A 285 -0.65 -26.68 -4.08
CA GLY A 285 0.15 -26.23 -5.24
C GLY A 285 -0.73 -25.84 -6.43
N MET A 286 -1.83 -26.59 -6.66
CA MET A 286 -2.81 -26.27 -7.70
C MET A 286 -3.57 -24.98 -7.39
N ALA A 287 -3.91 -24.72 -6.13
CA ALA A 287 -4.57 -23.48 -5.72
C ALA A 287 -3.69 -22.26 -6.02
N LEU A 288 -2.43 -22.31 -5.63
CA LEU A 288 -1.47 -21.22 -5.88
C LEU A 288 -1.25 -21.01 -7.37
N LEU A 289 -1.00 -22.10 -8.12
CA LEU A 289 -0.77 -22.02 -9.56
C LEU A 289 -1.97 -21.43 -10.30
N ALA A 290 -3.18 -21.91 -10.03
CA ALA A 290 -4.40 -21.42 -10.66
C ALA A 290 -4.72 -19.98 -10.26
N GLY A 291 -4.54 -19.63 -8.99
CA GLY A 291 -4.71 -18.26 -8.48
C GLY A 291 -3.76 -17.28 -9.18
N CYS A 292 -2.47 -17.60 -9.23
CA CYS A 292 -1.47 -16.80 -9.95
C CYS A 292 -1.84 -16.65 -11.44
N THR A 293 -2.10 -17.75 -12.13
CA THR A 293 -2.41 -17.73 -13.57
C THR A 293 -3.68 -16.93 -13.88
N ALA A 294 -4.71 -17.04 -13.04
CA ALA A 294 -5.96 -16.28 -13.20
C ALA A 294 -5.74 -14.78 -13.00
N CYS A 295 -4.96 -14.38 -11.98
CA CYS A 295 -4.64 -12.97 -11.74
C CYS A 295 -3.86 -12.36 -12.91
N VAL A 296 -2.84 -13.05 -13.40
CA VAL A 296 -2.06 -12.57 -14.57
C VAL A 296 -2.93 -12.47 -15.81
N LEU A 297 -3.85 -13.42 -16.02
CA LEU A 297 -4.76 -13.40 -17.17
C LEU A 297 -5.70 -12.19 -17.17
N VAL A 298 -6.20 -11.79 -16.00
CA VAL A 298 -7.21 -10.71 -15.87
C VAL A 298 -6.56 -9.35 -15.68
N PHE A 299 -5.52 -9.25 -14.86
CA PHE A 299 -4.89 -7.97 -14.46
C PHE A 299 -3.53 -7.74 -15.14
N GLY A 300 -3.01 -8.70 -15.90
CA GLY A 300 -1.68 -8.62 -16.50
C GLY A 300 -0.52 -8.86 -15.53
N GLN A 301 -0.74 -8.63 -14.23
CA GLN A 301 0.27 -8.75 -13.18
C GLN A 301 -0.37 -9.12 -11.83
N ILE A 302 0.46 -9.61 -10.90
CA ILE A 302 0.05 -9.91 -9.52
C ILE A 302 0.74 -8.94 -8.58
N ASN A 303 -0.01 -8.35 -7.67
CA ASN A 303 0.59 -7.53 -6.63
C ASN A 303 1.20 -8.40 -5.51
N ALA A 304 2.33 -7.96 -4.96
CA ALA A 304 3.01 -8.64 -3.86
C ALA A 304 2.09 -8.82 -2.63
N LEU A 305 1.26 -7.83 -2.30
CA LEU A 305 0.26 -7.93 -1.23
C LEU A 305 -0.74 -9.05 -1.48
N THR A 306 -1.19 -9.23 -2.75
CA THR A 306 -2.07 -10.34 -3.13
C THR A 306 -1.42 -11.69 -2.89
N LEU A 307 -0.10 -11.82 -3.13
CA LEU A 307 0.63 -13.05 -2.86
C LEU A 307 0.75 -13.32 -1.34
N VAL A 308 1.02 -12.29 -0.53
CA VAL A 308 1.10 -12.43 0.93
C VAL A 308 -0.25 -12.82 1.52
N LEU A 309 -1.32 -12.12 1.17
CA LEU A 309 -2.67 -12.47 1.60
C LEU A 309 -3.13 -13.81 1.00
N GLY A 310 -2.77 -14.07 -0.25
CA GLY A 310 -3.04 -15.33 -0.95
C GLY A 310 -2.33 -16.55 -0.34
N ALA A 311 -1.20 -16.36 0.34
CA ALA A 311 -0.55 -17.44 1.10
C ALA A 311 -1.46 -18.01 2.19
N SER A 312 -2.41 -17.24 2.72
CA SER A 312 -3.43 -17.73 3.66
C SER A 312 -4.35 -18.79 3.03
N LEU A 313 -4.50 -18.79 1.70
CA LEU A 313 -5.25 -19.80 0.96
C LEU A 313 -4.71 -21.21 1.17
N ILE A 314 -3.43 -21.36 1.54
CA ILE A 314 -2.80 -22.66 1.81
C ILE A 314 -3.59 -23.43 2.86
N GLY A 315 -4.01 -22.75 3.95
CA GLY A 315 -4.82 -23.36 5.00
C GLY A 315 -6.17 -23.84 4.50
N VAL A 316 -6.91 -22.97 3.82
CA VAL A 316 -8.26 -23.27 3.32
C VAL A 316 -8.24 -24.32 2.20
N ALA A 317 -7.23 -24.29 1.31
CA ALA A 317 -7.07 -25.32 0.28
C ALA A 317 -6.70 -26.70 0.86
N ALA A 318 -6.01 -26.73 2.03
CA ALA A 318 -5.70 -27.96 2.75
C ALA A 318 -6.93 -28.63 3.36
N ASP A 319 -8.02 -27.89 3.58
CA ASP A 319 -9.24 -28.42 4.19
C ASP A 319 -9.92 -29.48 3.29
N TYR A 320 -9.93 -29.31 1.96
CA TYR A 320 -10.50 -30.30 1.05
C TYR A 320 -9.87 -31.70 1.16
N PRO A 321 -8.53 -31.86 1.05
CA PRO A 321 -7.91 -33.15 1.22
C PRO A 321 -8.04 -33.69 2.66
N GLN A 322 -8.03 -32.82 3.69
CA GLN A 322 -8.18 -33.24 5.08
C GLN A 322 -9.59 -33.79 5.36
N HIS A 323 -10.61 -33.12 4.85
CA HIS A 323 -12.00 -33.57 4.92
C HIS A 323 -12.17 -34.95 4.26
N TYR A 324 -11.58 -35.14 3.07
CA TYR A 324 -11.56 -36.42 2.39
C TYR A 324 -10.80 -37.50 3.17
N LEU A 325 -9.63 -37.16 3.73
CA LEU A 325 -8.80 -38.10 4.49
C LEU A 325 -9.41 -38.48 5.85
N SER A 326 -10.13 -37.59 6.53
CA SER A 326 -10.78 -37.88 7.80
C SER A 326 -11.80 -39.00 7.69
N LYS A 327 -12.43 -39.17 6.52
CA LYS A 327 -13.34 -40.28 6.24
C LYS A 327 -12.62 -41.63 6.31
N SER A 328 -11.31 -41.71 5.98
CA SER A 328 -10.56 -42.95 6.08
C SER A 328 -10.44 -43.49 7.50
N TRP A 329 -10.58 -42.62 8.50
CA TRP A 329 -10.56 -43.03 9.93
C TRP A 329 -11.87 -43.68 10.38
N SER A 330 -13.00 -43.41 9.69
CA SER A 330 -14.31 -43.98 10.05
C SER A 330 -14.43 -45.46 9.70
N ASN A 331 -13.66 -45.94 8.72
CA ASN A 331 -13.77 -47.32 8.23
C ASN A 331 -12.79 -48.29 8.92
N ALA A 332 -12.05 -47.84 9.92
CA ALA A 332 -11.12 -48.70 10.67
C ALA A 332 -11.81 -49.79 11.51
N ALA A 333 -13.15 -49.71 11.70
CA ALA A 333 -13.93 -50.60 12.50
C ALA A 333 -14.86 -51.56 11.72
N GLY A 334 -14.86 -51.53 10.37
CA GLY A 334 -15.77 -52.32 9.56
C GLY A 334 -15.07 -53.30 8.62
N ALA A 335 -15.71 -54.48 8.35
CA ALA A 335 -15.18 -55.56 7.54
C ALA A 335 -15.07 -55.24 6.02
N ASP A 336 -15.63 -54.13 5.54
CA ASP A 336 -15.54 -53.68 4.17
C ASP A 336 -14.37 -52.75 4.02
N GLY A 337 -13.34 -53.19 3.27
CA GLY A 337 -12.09 -52.46 3.06
C GLY A 337 -12.31 -51.03 2.56
N TRP A 338 -11.45 -50.07 2.99
CA TRP A 338 -11.50 -48.69 2.57
C TRP A 338 -11.48 -48.53 1.05
N SER A 339 -12.53 -47.90 0.52
CA SER A 339 -12.65 -47.54 -0.89
C SER A 339 -12.46 -46.04 -1.09
N SER A 340 -11.40 -45.65 -1.81
CA SER A 340 -11.07 -44.22 -2.04
C SER A 340 -12.19 -43.47 -2.75
N TRP A 341 -12.86 -44.11 -3.72
CA TRP A 341 -14.02 -43.51 -4.41
C TRP A 341 -15.31 -43.54 -3.57
N GLY A 342 -15.48 -44.55 -2.72
CA GLY A 342 -16.58 -44.57 -1.76
C GLY A 342 -16.44 -43.45 -0.72
N ALA A 343 -15.25 -43.22 -0.20
CA ALA A 343 -14.95 -42.13 0.70
C ALA A 343 -15.24 -40.75 0.03
N LEU A 344 -14.83 -40.56 -1.23
CA LEU A 344 -15.16 -39.35 -1.97
C LEU A 344 -16.65 -39.12 -2.11
N ARG A 345 -17.45 -40.14 -2.54
CA ARG A 345 -18.90 -40.01 -2.70
C ARG A 345 -19.59 -39.60 -1.39
N ALA A 346 -19.09 -40.06 -0.26
CA ALA A 346 -19.66 -39.75 1.04
C ALA A 346 -19.32 -38.32 1.50
N THR A 347 -18.15 -37.79 1.13
CA THR A 347 -17.71 -36.44 1.52
C THR A 347 -17.99 -35.36 0.47
N LEU A 348 -18.35 -35.73 -0.76
CA LEU A 348 -18.55 -34.82 -1.89
C LEU A 348 -19.60 -33.72 -1.61
N PRO A 349 -20.77 -34.03 -0.97
CA PRO A 349 -21.74 -32.97 -0.66
C PRO A 349 -21.18 -31.90 0.27
N GLY A 350 -20.49 -32.31 1.35
CA GLY A 350 -19.85 -31.37 2.27
C GLY A 350 -18.73 -30.56 1.62
N LEU A 351 -17.85 -31.22 0.82
CA LEU A 351 -16.80 -30.54 0.08
C LEU A 351 -17.35 -29.50 -0.91
N SER A 352 -18.43 -29.82 -1.63
CA SER A 352 -19.09 -28.92 -2.58
C SER A 352 -19.72 -27.72 -1.86
N LEU A 353 -20.33 -28.00 -0.69
CA LEU A 353 -20.93 -26.95 0.12
C LEU A 353 -19.89 -26.02 0.71
N SER A 354 -18.78 -26.56 1.22
CA SER A 354 -17.59 -25.80 1.67
C SER A 354 -17.03 -24.92 0.56
N LEU A 355 -16.86 -25.45 -0.66
CA LEU A 355 -16.44 -24.65 -1.82
C LEU A 355 -17.41 -23.48 -2.05
N GLY A 356 -18.72 -23.75 -2.04
CA GLY A 356 -19.75 -22.74 -2.27
C GLY A 356 -19.73 -21.62 -1.23
N THR A 357 -19.62 -21.96 0.06
CA THR A 357 -19.55 -20.98 1.16
C THR A 357 -18.27 -20.16 1.10
N ASN A 358 -17.13 -20.78 0.81
CA ASN A 358 -15.84 -20.09 0.68
C ASN A 358 -15.82 -19.17 -0.54
N LEU A 359 -16.36 -19.59 -1.70
CA LEU A 359 -16.50 -18.75 -2.88
C LEU A 359 -17.35 -17.50 -2.60
N ILE A 360 -18.48 -17.64 -1.90
CA ILE A 360 -19.31 -16.50 -1.51
C ILE A 360 -18.50 -15.53 -0.64
N GLY A 361 -17.74 -16.03 0.33
CA GLY A 361 -16.92 -15.19 1.21
C GLY A 361 -15.83 -14.44 0.49
N TYR A 362 -15.03 -15.13 -0.35
CA TYR A 362 -13.96 -14.48 -1.08
C TYR A 362 -14.46 -13.57 -2.20
N LEU A 363 -15.50 -13.96 -2.93
CA LEU A 363 -16.07 -13.11 -3.98
C LEU A 363 -16.73 -11.84 -3.41
N ALA A 364 -17.18 -11.86 -2.16
CA ALA A 364 -17.65 -10.65 -1.50
C ALA A 364 -16.57 -9.55 -1.42
N LEU A 365 -15.29 -9.92 -1.33
CA LEU A 365 -14.18 -8.97 -1.36
C LEU A 365 -14.07 -8.24 -2.71
N ALA A 366 -14.51 -8.86 -3.81
CA ALA A 366 -14.47 -8.24 -5.14
C ALA A 366 -15.43 -7.05 -5.29
N PHE A 367 -16.42 -6.94 -4.41
CA PHE A 367 -17.39 -5.82 -4.39
C PHE A 367 -16.91 -4.64 -3.55
N THR A 368 -15.70 -4.70 -3.02
CA THR A 368 -15.08 -3.57 -2.34
C THR A 368 -14.42 -2.63 -3.35
N PRO A 369 -14.30 -1.32 -3.07
CA PRO A 369 -13.68 -0.38 -3.99
C PRO A 369 -12.15 -0.50 -4.08
N PHE A 370 -11.55 -1.57 -3.52
CA PHE A 370 -10.10 -1.77 -3.47
C PHE A 370 -9.65 -2.80 -4.51
N PRO A 371 -8.88 -2.40 -5.55
CA PRO A 371 -8.37 -3.30 -6.57
C PRO A 371 -7.56 -4.48 -6.01
N ALA A 372 -6.81 -4.24 -4.92
CA ALA A 372 -6.09 -5.29 -4.20
C ALA A 372 -7.01 -6.43 -3.74
N LEU A 373 -8.15 -6.10 -3.17
CA LEU A 373 -9.09 -7.11 -2.65
C LEU A 373 -9.83 -7.83 -3.78
N THR A 374 -10.11 -7.14 -4.89
CA THR A 374 -10.63 -7.77 -6.11
C THR A 374 -9.64 -8.79 -6.65
N GLN A 375 -8.34 -8.46 -6.62
CA GLN A 375 -7.29 -9.40 -7.03
C GLN A 375 -7.17 -10.59 -6.08
N VAL A 376 -7.24 -10.37 -4.75
CA VAL A 376 -7.28 -11.44 -3.73
C VAL A 376 -8.52 -12.32 -3.91
N ALA A 377 -9.68 -11.73 -4.20
CA ALA A 377 -10.93 -12.48 -4.44
C ALA A 377 -10.80 -13.40 -5.65
N LEU A 378 -10.27 -12.90 -6.77
CA LEU A 378 -10.05 -13.71 -7.98
C LEU A 378 -9.00 -14.81 -7.74
N PHE A 379 -7.88 -14.45 -7.12
CA PHE A 379 -6.82 -15.38 -6.73
C PHE A 379 -7.36 -16.54 -5.91
N SER A 380 -8.11 -16.22 -4.87
CA SER A 380 -8.66 -17.21 -3.95
C SER A 380 -9.78 -18.05 -4.58
N ALA A 381 -10.67 -17.43 -5.34
CA ALA A 381 -11.75 -18.15 -6.01
C ALA A 381 -11.23 -19.16 -7.03
N ALA A 382 -10.30 -18.73 -7.91
CA ALA A 382 -9.66 -19.62 -8.88
C ALA A 382 -8.86 -20.73 -8.18
N GLY A 383 -8.11 -20.37 -7.13
CA GLY A 383 -7.34 -21.32 -6.34
C GLY A 383 -8.20 -22.37 -5.65
N LEU A 384 -9.29 -21.98 -5.00
CA LEU A 384 -10.21 -22.91 -4.31
C LEU A 384 -10.89 -23.86 -5.29
N ILE A 385 -11.33 -23.36 -6.44
CA ILE A 385 -11.90 -24.21 -7.49
C ILE A 385 -10.88 -25.25 -7.95
N ALA A 386 -9.63 -24.84 -8.20
CA ALA A 386 -8.57 -25.73 -8.62
C ALA A 386 -8.20 -26.77 -7.55
N ALA A 387 -8.11 -26.36 -6.26
CA ALA A 387 -7.87 -27.26 -5.14
C ALA A 387 -8.98 -28.29 -4.98
N TYR A 388 -10.24 -27.85 -5.07
CA TYR A 388 -11.41 -28.71 -5.03
C TYR A 388 -11.39 -29.73 -6.17
N LEU A 389 -11.20 -29.29 -7.42
CA LEU A 389 -11.13 -30.17 -8.58
C LEU A 389 -9.97 -31.18 -8.47
N CYS A 390 -8.81 -30.73 -8.01
CA CYS A 390 -7.67 -31.60 -7.73
C CYS A 390 -8.02 -32.66 -6.69
N SER A 391 -8.67 -32.25 -5.58
CA SER A 391 -9.05 -33.17 -4.50
C SER A 391 -10.10 -34.18 -4.95
N VAL A 392 -11.07 -33.78 -5.76
CA VAL A 392 -12.14 -34.67 -6.26
C VAL A 392 -11.64 -35.60 -7.38
N CYS A 393 -10.85 -35.10 -8.32
CA CYS A 393 -10.47 -35.85 -9.51
C CYS A 393 -9.22 -36.71 -9.32
N LEU A 394 -8.22 -36.24 -8.57
CA LEU A 394 -6.90 -36.85 -8.52
C LEU A 394 -6.63 -37.65 -7.25
N LEU A 395 -7.02 -37.11 -6.08
CA LEU A 395 -6.73 -37.73 -4.79
C LEU A 395 -7.24 -39.16 -4.67
N PRO A 396 -8.50 -39.49 -5.06
CA PRO A 396 -9.02 -40.86 -4.94
C PRO A 396 -8.24 -41.85 -5.78
N ALA A 397 -7.73 -41.42 -6.94
CA ALA A 397 -6.94 -42.28 -7.82
C ALA A 397 -5.56 -42.61 -7.22
N TRP A 398 -4.89 -41.62 -6.58
CA TRP A 398 -3.52 -41.77 -6.08
C TRP A 398 -3.45 -42.39 -4.69
N LEU A 399 -4.54 -42.29 -3.91
CA LEU A 399 -4.65 -42.87 -2.57
C LEU A 399 -5.31 -44.26 -2.59
N ARG A 400 -5.45 -44.90 -3.74
CA ARG A 400 -5.94 -46.27 -3.84
C ARG A 400 -5.10 -47.21 -2.98
N GLY A 401 -5.76 -48.06 -2.17
CA GLY A 401 -5.11 -49.05 -1.33
C GLY A 401 -4.40 -48.50 -0.09
N LEU A 402 -4.52 -47.23 0.20
CA LEU A 402 -3.96 -46.63 1.40
C LEU A 402 -4.86 -46.94 2.59
N ARG A 403 -4.37 -47.68 3.56
CA ARG A 403 -5.06 -47.94 4.84
C ARG A 403 -4.49 -46.92 5.86
N LEU A 404 -5.37 -46.04 6.33
CA LEU A 404 -5.03 -45.05 7.38
C LEU A 404 -5.75 -45.46 8.66
N SER A 405 -5.04 -45.52 9.74
CA SER A 405 -5.56 -45.64 11.08
C SER A 405 -5.37 -44.34 11.85
N PRO A 406 -6.36 -43.85 12.59
CA PRO A 406 -6.17 -42.64 13.39
C PRO A 406 -5.14 -42.92 14.48
N SER A 407 -4.35 -41.88 14.79
CA SER A 407 -3.46 -41.93 15.96
C SER A 407 -4.34 -42.06 17.22
N LEU A 408 -4.16 -43.14 18.01
CA LEU A 408 -4.91 -43.38 19.25
C LEU A 408 -4.79 -42.19 20.22
N SER A 409 -3.63 -41.55 20.27
CA SER A 409 -3.41 -40.36 21.11
C SER A 409 -4.21 -39.15 20.68
N LEU A 410 -4.34 -38.91 19.36
CA LEU A 410 -5.15 -37.80 18.84
C LEU A 410 -6.65 -38.06 18.98
N LEU A 411 -7.08 -39.31 18.81
CA LEU A 411 -8.47 -39.71 19.03
C LEU A 411 -8.84 -39.59 20.51
N SER A 412 -7.97 -40.01 21.44
CA SER A 412 -8.18 -39.85 22.88
C SER A 412 -8.25 -38.38 23.29
N LEU A 413 -7.46 -37.51 22.65
CA LEU A 413 -7.52 -36.06 22.86
C LEU A 413 -8.88 -35.49 22.42
N SER A 414 -9.37 -35.88 21.25
CA SER A 414 -10.68 -35.45 20.76
C SER A 414 -11.82 -35.93 21.69
N GLN A 415 -11.73 -37.17 22.16
CA GLN A 415 -12.69 -37.71 23.14
C GLN A 415 -12.63 -36.99 24.49
N ALA A 416 -11.41 -36.66 24.96
CA ALA A 416 -11.21 -35.90 26.20
C ALA A 416 -11.83 -34.50 26.09
N LEU A 417 -11.64 -33.81 24.95
CA LEU A 417 -12.26 -32.52 24.68
C LEU A 417 -13.78 -32.58 24.65
N LEU A 418 -14.36 -33.58 24.00
CA LEU A 418 -15.83 -33.79 23.97
C LEU A 418 -16.36 -34.09 25.37
N ASN A 419 -15.69 -34.97 26.14
CA ASN A 419 -16.06 -35.32 27.51
C ASN A 419 -15.93 -34.11 28.45
N GLY A 420 -14.87 -33.33 28.31
CA GLY A 420 -14.66 -32.07 29.04
C GLY A 420 -15.80 -31.10 28.79
N ARG A 421 -16.18 -30.90 27.53
CA ARG A 421 -17.32 -30.05 27.13
C ARG A 421 -18.63 -30.62 27.73
N ALA A 422 -18.89 -31.92 27.59
CA ALA A 422 -20.11 -32.55 28.13
C ALA A 422 -20.20 -32.36 29.65
N ARG A 423 -19.11 -32.49 30.40
CA ARG A 423 -19.05 -32.22 31.84
C ARG A 423 -19.33 -30.76 32.18
N LEU A 424 -18.76 -29.80 31.40
CA LEU A 424 -19.04 -28.38 31.57
C LEU A 424 -20.50 -28.05 31.35
N LEU A 425 -21.11 -28.58 30.27
CA LEU A 425 -22.51 -28.38 29.96
C LEU A 425 -23.47 -29.08 30.93
N ALA A 426 -23.09 -30.24 31.53
CA ALA A 426 -23.84 -30.91 32.55
C ALA A 426 -23.83 -30.19 33.90
N LYS A 427 -22.71 -29.49 34.21
CA LYS A 427 -22.58 -28.70 35.45
C LYS A 427 -23.17 -27.30 35.35
N THR A 428 -23.12 -26.70 34.17
CA THR A 428 -23.61 -25.35 33.86
C THR A 428 -24.64 -25.46 32.73
N CYS A 429 -25.87 -24.93 32.93
CA CYS A 429 -26.80 -24.76 31.83
C CYS A 429 -26.13 -23.97 30.69
N SER A 430 -26.48 -24.26 29.44
CA SER A 430 -25.92 -23.52 28.27
C SER A 430 -26.21 -22.01 28.30
N ALA A 431 -27.29 -21.59 28.98
CA ALA A 431 -27.71 -20.21 29.11
C ALA A 431 -26.71 -19.30 29.83
N PRO A 432 -26.15 -19.63 31.03
CA PRO A 432 -25.14 -18.76 31.65
C PRO A 432 -23.81 -18.68 30.87
N LEU A 433 -23.41 -19.74 30.15
CA LEU A 433 -22.24 -19.68 29.28
C LEU A 433 -22.45 -18.73 28.10
N LEU A 434 -23.64 -18.77 27.49
CA LEU A 434 -23.99 -17.81 26.44
C LEU A 434 -24.08 -16.38 27.00
N ALA A 435 -24.66 -16.18 28.18
CA ALA A 435 -24.72 -14.89 28.86
C ALA A 435 -23.31 -14.35 29.17
N LEU A 436 -22.41 -15.21 29.64
CA LEU A 436 -21.01 -14.84 29.88
C LEU A 436 -20.30 -14.43 28.59
N LEU A 437 -20.51 -15.16 27.49
CA LEU A 437 -19.97 -14.84 26.18
C LEU A 437 -20.53 -13.50 25.67
N LEU A 438 -21.82 -13.26 25.84
CA LEU A 438 -22.46 -11.99 25.45
C LEU A 438 -21.95 -10.82 26.30
N LEU A 439 -21.75 -11.01 27.60
CA LEU A 439 -21.17 -10.02 28.51
C LEU A 439 -19.73 -9.70 28.11
N PHE A 440 -18.92 -10.72 27.79
CA PHE A 440 -17.57 -10.58 27.25
C PHE A 440 -17.57 -9.77 25.95
N CYS A 441 -18.52 -10.11 25.04
CA CYS A 441 -18.67 -9.37 23.79
C CYS A 441 -19.08 -7.91 24.03
N ALA A 442 -20.01 -7.65 24.93
CA ALA A 442 -20.46 -6.29 25.23
C ALA A 442 -19.31 -5.43 25.84
N GLY A 443 -18.54 -6.00 26.78
CA GLY A 443 -17.39 -5.30 27.37
C GLY A 443 -16.27 -5.00 26.38
N GLY A 444 -15.96 -5.94 25.49
CA GLY A 444 -14.94 -5.73 24.45
C GLY A 444 -15.37 -4.72 23.39
N LEU A 445 -16.65 -4.78 22.96
CA LEU A 445 -17.19 -3.81 22.00
C LEU A 445 -17.23 -2.38 22.57
N TRP A 446 -17.43 -2.22 23.87
CA TRP A 446 -17.38 -0.90 24.51
C TRP A 446 -15.98 -0.26 24.42
N GLN A 447 -14.92 -1.05 24.46
CA GLN A 447 -13.53 -0.58 24.40
C GLN A 447 -13.02 -0.46 22.96
N LEU A 448 -13.79 -0.96 21.98
CA LEU A 448 -13.37 -0.97 20.59
C LEU A 448 -13.38 0.45 20.02
N HIS A 449 -12.24 0.88 19.49
CA HIS A 449 -12.09 2.15 18.78
C HIS A 449 -11.75 1.89 17.32
N THR A 450 -12.21 2.77 16.44
CA THR A 450 -11.92 2.70 15.01
C THR A 450 -10.72 3.57 14.67
N GLN A 451 -9.84 3.09 13.80
CA GLN A 451 -8.71 3.86 13.31
C GLN A 451 -8.54 3.65 11.80
N ASN A 452 -8.65 4.76 11.06
CA ASN A 452 -8.66 4.78 9.59
C ASN A 452 -7.55 5.69 9.07
N ASP A 453 -6.31 5.44 9.47
CA ASP A 453 -5.16 6.21 8.99
C ASP A 453 -4.43 5.40 7.90
N LEU A 454 -4.36 5.97 6.69
CA LEU A 454 -3.61 5.40 5.56
C LEU A 454 -2.14 5.15 5.90
N ARG A 455 -1.55 5.96 6.78
CA ARG A 455 -0.14 5.82 7.20
C ARG A 455 0.16 4.46 7.84
N GLN A 456 -0.85 3.81 8.41
CA GLN A 456 -0.72 2.47 9.00
C GLN A 456 -0.68 1.34 7.94
N TRP A 457 -1.06 1.64 6.70
CA TRP A 457 -1.00 0.68 5.61
C TRP A 457 0.41 0.49 5.07
N LEU A 458 1.14 1.57 5.04
CA LEU A 458 2.51 1.61 4.58
C LEU A 458 3.37 1.26 5.80
N GLY A 459 3.92 0.07 5.84
CA GLY A 459 4.92 -0.25 6.84
C GLY A 459 6.03 0.79 6.75
N GLN A 460 6.08 1.69 7.72
CA GLN A 460 7.09 2.75 7.74
C GLN A 460 8.44 2.12 8.07
N GLU A 461 9.44 2.42 7.24
CA GLU A 461 10.84 2.14 7.57
C GLU A 461 11.36 3.34 8.39
N PRO A 462 11.51 3.19 9.71
CA PRO A 462 11.81 4.33 10.59
C PRO A 462 13.16 4.99 10.27
N GLU A 463 14.14 4.22 9.77
CA GLU A 463 15.44 4.75 9.39
C GLU A 463 15.33 5.67 8.16
N LEU A 464 14.64 5.22 7.09
CA LEU A 464 14.43 6.04 5.88
C LEU A 464 13.62 7.29 6.17
N LEU A 465 12.62 7.19 7.06
CA LEU A 465 11.82 8.33 7.48
C LEU A 465 12.66 9.35 8.26
N ALA A 466 13.50 8.90 9.19
CA ALA A 466 14.38 9.76 9.96
C ALA A 466 15.41 10.47 9.05
N GLU A 467 16.00 9.77 8.06
CA GLU A 467 16.88 10.37 7.09
C GLU A 467 16.17 11.41 6.21
N ALA A 468 14.96 11.09 5.73
CA ALA A 468 14.16 12.03 4.95
C ALA A 468 13.77 13.28 5.75
N GLN A 469 13.40 13.13 7.03
CA GLN A 469 13.13 14.25 7.93
C GLN A 469 14.39 15.10 8.15
N ARG A 470 15.54 14.47 8.37
CA ARG A 470 16.81 15.18 8.55
C ARG A 470 17.21 15.96 7.29
N ILE A 471 17.03 15.37 6.10
CA ILE A 471 17.23 16.05 4.82
C ILE A 471 16.27 17.25 4.69
N ALA A 472 15.00 17.09 5.04
CA ALA A 472 14.02 18.17 4.99
C ALA A 472 14.36 19.33 5.95
N GLU A 473 14.89 19.04 7.15
CA GLU A 473 15.38 20.05 8.11
C GLU A 473 16.59 20.79 7.58
N LEU A 474 17.56 20.06 7.03
CA LEU A 474 18.79 20.63 6.49
C LEU A 474 18.53 21.49 5.27
N THR A 475 17.81 20.98 4.28
CA THR A 475 17.54 21.69 3.01
C THR A 475 16.47 22.76 3.14
N GLY A 476 15.65 22.68 4.17
CA GLY A 476 14.47 23.53 4.31
C GLY A 476 13.30 23.13 3.41
N GLN A 477 13.39 22.04 2.64
CA GLN A 477 12.37 21.59 1.70
C GLN A 477 11.55 20.46 2.32
N GLN A 478 10.24 20.65 2.42
CA GLN A 478 9.29 19.65 2.93
C GLN A 478 8.19 19.41 1.86
N PRO A 479 8.49 18.65 0.81
CA PRO A 479 7.50 18.38 -0.23
C PRO A 479 6.29 17.64 0.37
N THR A 480 5.10 18.02 -0.07
CA THR A 480 3.84 17.38 0.30
C THR A 480 3.24 16.66 -0.90
N SER A 481 2.38 15.68 -0.66
CA SER A 481 1.63 15.01 -1.70
C SER A 481 0.37 15.80 -2.15
N GLN A 482 0.03 16.85 -1.40
CA GLN A 482 -1.06 17.76 -1.72
C GLN A 482 -0.58 18.88 -2.66
N PHE A 483 -1.42 19.25 -3.59
CA PHE A 483 -1.14 20.32 -4.55
C PHE A 483 -2.44 20.95 -5.04
N PHE A 484 -2.34 22.15 -5.64
CA PHE A 484 -3.49 22.71 -6.36
C PHE A 484 -3.40 22.43 -7.86
N LEU A 485 -4.53 22.04 -8.42
CA LEU A 485 -4.77 22.00 -9.86
C LEU A 485 -5.51 23.28 -10.23
N VAL A 486 -4.93 24.03 -11.15
CA VAL A 486 -5.52 25.27 -11.68
C VAL A 486 -5.80 25.07 -13.16
N SER A 487 -7.05 25.26 -13.58
CA SER A 487 -7.50 25.14 -14.97
C SER A 487 -8.03 26.46 -15.48
N ALA A 488 -7.79 26.76 -16.77
CA ALA A 488 -8.25 28.01 -17.42
C ALA A 488 -8.44 27.80 -18.91
N ALA A 489 -9.07 28.77 -19.61
CA ALA A 489 -9.28 28.70 -21.04
C ALA A 489 -7.99 28.98 -21.85
N ASN A 490 -7.06 29.75 -21.30
CA ASN A 490 -5.79 30.09 -21.96
C ASN A 490 -4.68 30.34 -20.91
N PRO A 491 -3.39 30.37 -21.32
CA PRO A 491 -2.25 30.56 -20.40
C PRO A 491 -2.30 31.87 -19.59
N GLN A 492 -2.79 32.96 -20.14
CA GLN A 492 -2.88 34.25 -19.42
C GLN A 492 -3.89 34.16 -18.27
N GLN A 493 -5.06 33.63 -18.53
CA GLN A 493 -6.07 33.43 -17.49
C GLN A 493 -5.60 32.42 -16.42
N LEU A 494 -4.80 31.40 -16.80
CA LEU A 494 -4.19 30.49 -15.86
C LEU A 494 -3.26 31.25 -14.89
N LEU A 495 -2.39 32.09 -15.42
CA LEU A 495 -1.47 32.89 -14.61
C LEU A 495 -2.22 33.86 -13.69
N GLU A 496 -3.28 34.50 -14.16
CA GLU A 496 -4.15 35.39 -13.35
C GLU A 496 -4.79 34.61 -12.18
N ARG A 497 -5.32 33.41 -12.44
CA ARG A 497 -5.89 32.54 -11.39
C ARG A 497 -4.82 32.11 -10.39
N GLN A 498 -3.62 31.80 -10.86
CA GLN A 498 -2.52 31.47 -9.99
C GLN A 498 -2.03 32.66 -9.13
N VAL A 499 -2.07 33.88 -9.64
CA VAL A 499 -1.78 35.09 -8.85
C VAL A 499 -2.85 35.28 -7.76
N ALA A 500 -4.14 35.12 -8.10
CA ALA A 500 -5.19 35.20 -7.09
C ALA A 500 -5.06 34.11 -6.01
N LEU A 501 -4.69 32.90 -6.40
CA LEU A 501 -4.37 31.81 -5.47
C LEU A 501 -3.16 32.15 -4.59
N SER A 502 -2.08 32.68 -5.19
CA SER A 502 -0.86 33.06 -4.46
C SER A 502 -1.11 34.04 -3.34
N GLN A 503 -2.01 35.03 -3.54
CA GLN A 503 -2.39 35.97 -2.49
C GLN A 503 -3.01 35.29 -1.27
N ARG A 504 -3.79 34.22 -1.47
CA ARG A 504 -4.36 33.40 -0.40
C ARG A 504 -3.29 32.53 0.27
N LEU A 505 -2.38 31.97 -0.54
CA LEU A 505 -1.30 31.15 -0.04
C LEU A 505 -0.28 31.96 0.77
N ASP A 506 0.00 33.21 0.38
CA ASP A 506 0.87 34.11 1.15
C ASP A 506 0.29 34.37 2.56
N GLN A 507 -1.02 34.52 2.67
CA GLN A 507 -1.71 34.61 3.96
C GLN A 507 -1.57 33.32 4.78
N ALA A 508 -1.68 32.17 4.13
CA ALA A 508 -1.50 30.86 4.79
C ALA A 508 -0.05 30.67 5.28
N VAL A 509 0.96 31.16 4.53
CA VAL A 509 2.36 31.15 4.95
C VAL A 509 2.59 32.07 6.14
N GLN A 510 2.05 33.29 6.13
CA GLN A 510 2.13 34.23 7.25
C GLN A 510 1.49 33.68 8.53
N ASN A 511 0.40 32.91 8.39
CA ASN A 511 -0.29 32.26 9.49
C ASN A 511 0.38 30.94 9.95
N GLY A 512 1.49 30.52 9.32
CA GLY A 512 2.19 29.29 9.64
C GLY A 512 1.44 27.99 9.27
N GLN A 513 0.41 28.09 8.45
CA GLN A 513 -0.38 26.94 7.94
C GLN A 513 0.33 26.22 6.78
N LEU A 514 1.17 26.95 6.05
CA LEU A 514 1.98 26.49 4.95
C LEU A 514 3.38 27.09 5.12
N ARG A 515 4.42 26.35 4.76
CA ARG A 515 5.78 26.87 4.82
C ARG A 515 6.14 27.66 3.57
N ASP A 516 5.86 27.10 2.41
CA ASP A 516 6.17 27.67 1.10
C ASP A 516 5.33 27.01 0.01
N TYR A 517 5.31 27.62 -1.18
CA TYR A 517 4.63 27.07 -2.36
C TYR A 517 5.34 27.48 -3.64
N ARG A 518 5.12 26.74 -4.73
CA ARG A 518 5.67 27.07 -6.04
C ARG A 518 4.57 27.05 -7.11
N THR A 519 4.53 28.10 -7.93
CA THR A 519 3.53 28.31 -8.99
C THR A 519 4.18 28.88 -10.25
N LEU A 520 3.55 28.66 -11.42
CA LEU A 520 4.05 29.19 -12.70
C LEU A 520 4.04 30.73 -12.73
N SER A 521 3.14 31.36 -11.98
CA SER A 521 3.07 32.83 -11.87
C SER A 521 4.28 33.46 -11.15
N GLN A 522 5.13 32.67 -10.49
CA GLN A 522 6.42 33.12 -9.97
C GLN A 522 7.49 33.16 -11.05
N LEU A 523 7.33 32.40 -12.14
CA LEU A 523 8.27 32.37 -13.28
C LEU A 523 7.86 33.37 -14.38
N VAL A 524 6.55 33.54 -14.61
CA VAL A 524 5.99 34.42 -15.64
C VAL A 524 4.81 35.17 -15.04
N ALA A 525 4.86 36.51 -15.07
CA ALA A 525 3.75 37.34 -14.62
C ALA A 525 2.66 37.44 -15.70
N PRO A 526 1.36 37.50 -15.34
CA PRO A 526 0.32 37.82 -16.30
C PRO A 526 0.47 39.22 -16.89
N ASP A 527 0.02 39.41 -18.16
CA ASP A 527 0.21 40.68 -18.89
C ASP A 527 -0.43 41.85 -18.15
N SER A 528 -1.56 41.67 -17.50
CA SER A 528 -2.23 42.68 -16.67
C SER A 528 -1.33 43.20 -15.56
N GLN A 529 -0.71 42.29 -14.82
CA GLN A 529 0.22 42.64 -13.73
C GLN A 529 1.49 43.32 -14.24
N LEU A 530 2.02 42.84 -15.36
CA LEU A 530 3.22 43.46 -15.96
C LEU A 530 2.95 44.89 -16.46
N GLN A 531 1.77 45.17 -16.99
CA GLN A 531 1.35 46.52 -17.36
C GLN A 531 1.27 47.47 -16.16
N GLU A 532 0.70 46.99 -15.03
CA GLU A 532 0.66 47.75 -13.77
C GLU A 532 2.04 48.09 -13.26
N LEU A 533 2.95 47.09 -13.26
CA LEU A 533 4.34 47.29 -12.83
C LEU A 533 5.07 48.27 -13.74
N ARG A 534 4.89 48.18 -15.05
CA ARG A 534 5.45 49.13 -16.01
C ARG A 534 4.94 50.55 -15.82
N ALA A 535 3.67 50.73 -15.52
CA ALA A 535 3.10 52.00 -15.18
C ALA A 535 3.75 52.61 -13.94
N ALA A 536 3.94 51.79 -12.86
CA ALA A 536 4.61 52.24 -11.63
C ALA A 536 6.09 52.62 -11.84
N LEU A 537 6.80 51.98 -12.78
CA LEU A 537 8.17 52.37 -13.13
C LEU A 537 8.27 53.82 -13.61
N SER A 538 7.23 54.39 -14.20
CA SER A 538 7.21 55.79 -14.68
C SER A 538 7.25 56.82 -13.56
N GLU A 539 6.94 56.44 -12.33
CA GLU A 539 7.00 57.31 -11.14
C GLU A 539 8.39 57.32 -10.47
N LEU A 540 9.20 56.28 -10.69
CA LEU A 540 10.56 56.15 -10.06
C LEU A 540 11.49 57.35 -10.28
N PRO A 541 11.47 58.03 -11.45
CA PRO A 541 12.31 59.20 -11.64
C PRO A 541 12.10 60.30 -10.61
N GLN A 542 10.94 60.41 -10.04
CA GLN A 542 10.62 61.41 -8.99
C GLN A 542 11.27 61.10 -7.64
N HIS A 543 11.70 59.84 -7.43
CA HIS A 543 12.18 59.36 -6.14
C HIS A 543 13.65 58.93 -6.13
N TRP A 544 14.37 58.93 -7.25
CA TRP A 544 15.73 58.36 -7.32
C TRP A 544 16.86 59.30 -6.84
N GLN A 545 16.51 60.45 -6.24
CA GLN A 545 17.47 61.37 -5.64
C GLN A 545 18.51 60.68 -4.75
N PRO A 546 18.13 59.73 -3.84
CA PRO A 546 19.10 59.01 -3.01
C PRO A 546 20.15 58.22 -3.80
N LEU A 547 19.82 57.74 -5.01
CA LEU A 547 20.78 57.06 -5.89
C LEU A 547 21.70 58.04 -6.62
N LEU A 548 21.19 59.22 -7.00
CA LEU A 548 21.99 60.30 -7.57
C LEU A 548 23.04 60.86 -6.59
N ASP A 549 22.65 60.95 -5.30
CA ASP A 549 23.55 61.41 -4.22
C ASP A 549 24.72 60.45 -3.99
N LEU A 550 24.57 59.15 -4.40
CA LEU A 550 25.61 58.13 -4.40
C LEU A 550 26.55 58.24 -5.61
N GLY A 551 26.31 59.19 -6.51
CA GLY A 551 27.10 59.38 -7.72
C GLY A 551 26.69 58.49 -8.90
N ILE A 552 25.53 57.86 -8.89
CA ILE A 552 25.03 57.09 -10.03
C ILE A 552 24.62 58.07 -11.13
N PRO A 553 25.11 57.91 -12.38
CA PRO A 553 24.73 58.81 -13.47
C PRO A 553 23.23 58.75 -13.79
N PRO A 554 22.54 59.90 -13.93
CA PRO A 554 21.13 59.92 -14.31
C PRO A 554 20.82 59.18 -15.61
N ALA A 555 21.76 59.21 -16.56
CA ALA A 555 21.63 58.50 -17.84
C ALA A 555 21.62 56.96 -17.65
N ALA A 556 22.38 56.44 -16.67
CA ALA A 556 22.39 55.01 -16.36
C ALA A 556 21.03 54.51 -15.82
N LEU A 557 20.45 55.29 -14.90
CA LEU A 557 19.12 55.00 -14.34
C LEU A 557 18.02 55.11 -15.42
N HIS A 558 18.12 56.13 -16.29
CA HIS A 558 17.18 56.31 -17.38
C HIS A 558 17.26 55.20 -18.44
N ASN A 559 18.47 54.79 -18.81
CA ASN A 559 18.65 53.65 -19.72
C ASN A 559 18.09 52.33 -19.15
N GLU A 560 18.33 52.05 -17.89
CA GLU A 560 17.74 50.89 -17.23
C GLU A 560 16.22 50.94 -17.20
N LEU A 561 15.62 52.09 -16.89
CA LEU A 561 14.19 52.30 -16.91
C LEU A 561 13.59 52.04 -18.29
N LEU A 562 14.23 52.58 -19.37
CA LEU A 562 13.81 52.31 -20.75
C LEU A 562 13.92 50.85 -21.11
N GLU A 563 14.98 50.16 -20.68
CA GLU A 563 15.13 48.74 -20.89
C GLU A 563 13.98 47.95 -20.22
N LEU A 564 13.62 48.26 -18.95
CA LEU A 564 12.53 47.63 -18.21
C LEU A 564 11.13 47.86 -18.85
N GLN A 565 10.94 49.05 -19.41
CA GLN A 565 9.67 49.38 -20.07
C GLN A 565 9.55 48.74 -21.47
N GLN A 566 10.62 48.55 -22.21
CA GLN A 566 10.63 48.06 -23.60
C GLN A 566 10.80 46.53 -23.71
N ASN A 567 11.37 45.88 -22.68
CA ASN A 567 11.61 44.46 -22.73
C ASN A 567 10.30 43.65 -22.75
N ASN A 568 10.17 42.82 -23.75
CA ASN A 568 9.07 41.84 -23.79
C ASN A 568 9.43 40.69 -22.88
N GLN A 569 8.49 40.34 -22.00
CA GLN A 569 8.59 39.15 -21.15
C GLN A 569 8.63 37.90 -22.01
N ALA A 570 9.38 36.90 -21.57
CA ALA A 570 9.36 35.57 -22.17
C ALA A 570 7.96 34.95 -22.05
N SER A 571 7.49 34.30 -23.11
CA SER A 571 6.26 33.50 -23.03
C SER A 571 6.42 32.37 -22.03
N LEU A 572 5.31 31.80 -21.54
CA LEU A 572 5.36 30.65 -20.60
C LEU A 572 6.17 29.49 -21.17
N GLU A 573 6.06 29.20 -22.46
CA GLU A 573 6.82 28.14 -23.11
C GLU A 573 8.34 28.45 -23.14
N GLN A 574 8.71 29.71 -23.49
CA GLN A 574 10.09 30.14 -23.46
C GLN A 574 10.69 30.15 -22.05
N ALA A 575 9.90 30.56 -21.07
CA ALA A 575 10.28 30.55 -19.67
C ALA A 575 10.54 29.13 -19.14
N LEU A 576 9.66 28.18 -19.49
CA LEU A 576 9.82 26.76 -19.13
C LEU A 576 11.00 26.10 -19.87
N ALA A 577 11.36 26.57 -21.07
CA ALA A 577 12.51 26.09 -21.83
C ALA A 577 13.84 26.66 -21.28
N SER A 578 13.80 27.76 -20.52
CA SER A 578 15.00 28.39 -19.94
C SER A 578 15.66 27.51 -18.87
N PRO A 579 16.94 27.76 -18.56
CA PRO A 579 17.64 27.09 -17.44
C PRO A 579 16.92 27.25 -16.10
N LEU A 580 16.28 28.39 -15.87
CA LEU A 580 15.49 28.65 -14.67
C LEU A 580 14.19 27.84 -14.65
N GLY A 581 13.57 27.63 -15.81
CA GLY A 581 12.27 26.96 -15.95
C GLY A 581 12.30 25.48 -15.61
N GLU A 582 13.46 24.82 -15.53
CA GLU A 582 13.57 23.38 -15.27
C GLU A 582 12.80 22.95 -14.00
N ALA A 583 12.89 23.72 -12.93
CA ALA A 583 12.20 23.45 -11.66
C ALA A 583 10.69 23.67 -11.72
N TRP A 584 10.16 24.39 -12.73
CA TRP A 584 8.74 24.68 -12.93
C TRP A 584 8.09 23.81 -14.02
N ARG A 585 8.88 23.11 -14.86
CA ARG A 585 8.34 22.22 -15.92
C ARG A 585 7.34 21.21 -15.41
N PRO A 586 7.53 20.55 -14.25
CA PRO A 586 6.55 19.62 -13.72
C PRO A 586 5.19 20.27 -13.38
N LEU A 587 5.17 21.58 -13.14
CA LEU A 587 3.95 22.31 -12.79
C LEU A 587 3.09 22.69 -14.01
N TRP A 588 3.59 22.50 -15.23
CA TRP A 588 2.84 22.74 -16.46
C TRP A 588 2.29 21.43 -17.01
N LEU A 589 0.96 21.28 -16.99
CA LEU A 589 0.28 20.12 -17.57
C LEU A 589 0.04 20.27 -19.07
N GLY A 590 -0.08 21.51 -19.55
CA GLY A 590 -0.34 21.78 -20.96
C GLY A 590 -1.83 21.94 -21.29
N ALA A 591 -2.15 21.74 -22.57
CA ALA A 591 -3.53 21.78 -23.05
C ALA A 591 -4.28 20.49 -22.66
N TYR A 592 -5.54 20.64 -22.27
CA TYR A 592 -6.45 19.53 -22.02
C TYR A 592 -7.79 19.75 -22.72
N SER A 593 -8.52 18.66 -22.99
CA SER A 593 -9.88 18.71 -23.50
C SER A 593 -10.79 17.95 -22.52
N LYS A 594 -11.82 18.64 -22.03
CA LYS A 594 -12.81 18.06 -21.12
C LYS A 594 -14.22 18.46 -21.60
N ASP A 595 -15.10 17.48 -21.80
CA ASP A 595 -16.49 17.68 -22.24
C ASP A 595 -16.62 18.53 -23.53
N GLY A 596 -15.60 18.47 -24.42
CA GLY A 596 -15.55 19.22 -25.66
C GLY A 596 -15.09 20.68 -25.50
N ALA A 597 -14.72 21.12 -24.30
CA ALA A 597 -14.07 22.39 -24.04
C ALA A 597 -12.55 22.22 -24.00
N GLU A 598 -11.83 23.00 -24.79
CA GLU A 598 -10.37 23.05 -24.74
C GLU A 598 -9.93 24.07 -23.68
N GLY A 599 -8.86 23.72 -22.95
CA GLY A 599 -8.30 24.58 -21.92
C GLY A 599 -6.84 24.25 -21.65
N VAL A 600 -6.26 24.96 -20.70
CA VAL A 600 -4.88 24.71 -20.20
C VAL A 600 -4.92 24.50 -18.70
N ALA A 601 -4.02 23.67 -18.19
CA ALA A 601 -3.91 23.39 -16.77
C ALA A 601 -2.47 23.52 -16.28
N GLY A 602 -2.34 23.94 -15.03
CA GLY A 602 -1.08 24.04 -14.31
C GLY A 602 -1.26 23.65 -12.86
N LEU A 603 -0.15 23.31 -12.21
CA LEU A 603 -0.10 22.84 -10.85
C LEU A 603 0.54 23.87 -9.94
N VAL A 604 0.20 23.83 -8.66
CA VAL A 604 0.86 24.58 -7.61
C VAL A 604 1.31 23.60 -6.55
N SER A 605 2.63 23.45 -6.37
CA SER A 605 3.19 22.58 -5.36
C SER A 605 3.25 23.27 -4.01
N LEU A 606 2.99 22.51 -2.93
CA LEU A 606 2.97 22.99 -1.56
C LEU A 606 4.14 22.41 -0.77
N GLN A 607 4.60 23.13 0.25
CA GLN A 607 5.66 22.69 1.15
C GLN A 607 5.28 22.94 2.61
N GLY A 608 5.48 21.93 3.46
CA GLY A 608 5.24 22.05 4.89
C GLY A 608 3.79 22.35 5.25
N LEU A 609 2.84 21.69 4.59
CA LEU A 609 1.41 21.85 4.85
C LEU A 609 1.04 21.28 6.24
N GLY A 610 0.42 22.12 7.08
CA GLY A 610 -0.08 21.71 8.41
C GLY A 610 -1.50 21.14 8.34
N ASP A 611 -2.47 21.91 7.85
CA ASP A 611 -3.89 21.56 7.79
C ASP A 611 -4.46 21.79 6.39
N SER A 612 -4.73 20.69 5.66
CA SER A 612 -5.30 20.75 4.31
C SER A 612 -6.74 21.27 4.30
N SER A 613 -7.51 21.02 5.36
CA SER A 613 -8.90 21.43 5.44
C SER A 613 -9.06 22.96 5.62
N ALA A 614 -8.13 23.60 6.32
CA ALA A 614 -8.06 25.05 6.45
C ALA A 614 -7.73 25.69 5.08
N LEU A 615 -6.77 25.10 4.36
CA LEU A 615 -6.34 25.59 3.05
C LEU A 615 -7.44 25.42 1.99
N ALA A 616 -8.18 24.30 2.01
CA ALA A 616 -9.31 24.07 1.12
C ALA A 616 -10.41 25.13 1.31
N ARG A 617 -10.68 25.53 2.54
CA ARG A 617 -11.67 26.60 2.84
C ARG A 617 -11.23 27.97 2.36
N LEU A 618 -9.94 28.31 2.44
CA LEU A 618 -9.37 29.58 2.00
C LEU A 618 -9.48 29.77 0.47
N THR A 619 -9.55 28.67 -0.28
CA THR A 619 -9.50 28.67 -1.76
C THR A 619 -10.80 28.25 -2.42
N ALA A 620 -11.83 27.94 -1.63
CA ALA A 620 -13.10 27.40 -2.13
C ALA A 620 -13.88 28.35 -3.07
N ASP A 621 -13.65 29.65 -2.99
CA ASP A 621 -14.29 30.69 -3.80
C ASP A 621 -13.56 31.00 -5.12
N LEU A 622 -12.38 30.39 -5.35
CA LEU A 622 -11.57 30.65 -6.53
C LEU A 622 -12.02 29.76 -7.72
N PRO A 623 -12.48 30.36 -8.84
CA PRO A 623 -12.94 29.56 -9.96
C PRO A 623 -11.80 28.85 -10.69
N GLY A 624 -11.99 27.56 -10.99
CA GLY A 624 -10.99 26.73 -11.69
C GLY A 624 -9.76 26.36 -10.84
N VAL A 625 -9.85 26.55 -9.52
CA VAL A 625 -8.82 26.13 -8.55
C VAL A 625 -9.35 24.97 -7.73
N GLN A 626 -8.65 23.86 -7.70
CA GLN A 626 -9.02 22.66 -6.94
C GLN A 626 -7.83 22.18 -6.12
N LEU A 627 -8.01 22.01 -4.80
CA LEU A 627 -7.03 21.32 -3.96
C LEU A 627 -7.15 19.81 -4.19
N VAL A 628 -6.07 19.16 -4.58
CA VAL A 628 -5.96 17.71 -4.70
C VAL A 628 -5.29 17.19 -3.44
N ASP A 629 -6.07 16.52 -2.60
CA ASP A 629 -5.61 15.90 -1.34
C ASP A 629 -5.98 14.43 -1.32
N ARG A 630 -5.14 13.63 -1.96
CA ARG A 630 -5.33 12.19 -2.11
C ARG A 630 -5.41 11.47 -0.77
N ILE A 631 -4.67 11.94 0.25
CA ILE A 631 -4.68 11.31 1.58
C ILE A 631 -6.04 11.49 2.24
N SER A 632 -6.59 12.70 2.20
CA SER A 632 -7.93 12.97 2.75
C SER A 632 -9.03 12.25 1.99
N GLU A 633 -8.96 12.17 0.65
CA GLU A 633 -9.89 11.39 -0.17
C GLU A 633 -9.87 9.91 0.20
N LEU A 634 -8.67 9.32 0.33
CA LEU A 634 -8.52 7.92 0.70
C LEU A 634 -9.03 7.65 2.13
N ASN A 635 -8.76 8.52 3.08
CA ASN A 635 -9.27 8.38 4.45
C ASN A 635 -10.81 8.47 4.49
N ALA A 636 -11.40 9.34 3.67
CA ALA A 636 -12.85 9.42 3.50
C ALA A 636 -13.43 8.15 2.87
N LEU A 637 -12.78 7.62 1.82
CA LEU A 637 -13.14 6.34 1.19
C LEU A 637 -13.03 5.17 2.17
N PHE A 638 -12.00 5.13 3.02
CA PHE A 638 -11.87 4.11 4.06
C PHE A 638 -13.02 4.16 5.05
N SER A 639 -13.40 5.34 5.50
CA SER A 639 -14.52 5.51 6.41
C SER A 639 -15.84 5.08 5.78
N ALA A 640 -16.09 5.45 4.52
CA ALA A 640 -17.28 5.03 3.77
C ALA A 640 -17.30 3.51 3.53
N THR A 641 -16.12 2.93 3.26
CA THR A 641 -16.02 1.49 2.98
C THR A 641 -16.22 0.63 4.22
N GLN A 642 -15.99 1.13 5.43
CA GLN A 642 -16.31 0.37 6.64
C GLN A 642 -17.79 0.01 6.73
N LEU A 643 -18.68 0.95 6.42
CA LEU A 643 -20.12 0.68 6.38
C LEU A 643 -20.47 -0.33 5.27
N SER A 644 -19.87 -0.15 4.09
CA SER A 644 -20.05 -1.07 2.96
C SER A 644 -19.53 -2.48 3.29
N ALA A 645 -18.41 -2.61 4.00
CA ALA A 645 -17.88 -3.90 4.44
C ALA A 645 -18.82 -4.60 5.42
N ALA A 646 -19.46 -3.87 6.33
CA ALA A 646 -20.46 -4.42 7.23
C ALA A 646 -21.72 -4.90 6.47
N GLN A 647 -22.17 -4.14 5.45
CA GLN A 647 -23.27 -4.54 4.56
C GLN A 647 -22.91 -5.80 3.74
N LEU A 648 -21.69 -5.87 3.17
CA LEU A 648 -21.19 -7.03 2.44
C LEU A 648 -21.13 -8.27 3.34
N LYS A 649 -20.72 -8.10 4.61
CA LYS A 649 -20.73 -9.16 5.62
C LYS A 649 -22.15 -9.71 5.81
N LEU A 650 -23.15 -8.84 5.94
CA LEU A 650 -24.54 -9.26 6.09
C LEU A 650 -25.04 -9.98 4.84
N ILE A 651 -24.81 -9.40 3.65
CA ILE A 651 -25.24 -9.97 2.37
C ILE A 651 -24.60 -11.34 2.14
N SER A 652 -23.30 -11.49 2.36
CA SER A 652 -22.58 -12.76 2.21
C SER A 652 -23.08 -13.80 3.22
N SER A 653 -23.38 -13.40 4.46
CA SER A 653 -23.93 -14.29 5.48
C SER A 653 -25.34 -14.79 5.11
N VAL A 654 -26.18 -13.92 4.53
CA VAL A 654 -27.50 -14.31 4.02
C VAL A 654 -27.36 -15.25 2.82
N ALA A 655 -26.46 -14.98 1.88
CA ALA A 655 -26.19 -15.86 0.74
C ALA A 655 -25.70 -17.26 1.20
N ILE A 656 -24.80 -17.31 2.18
CA ILE A 656 -24.35 -18.56 2.80
C ILE A 656 -25.52 -19.28 3.46
N LEU A 657 -26.38 -18.55 4.20
CA LEU A 657 -27.58 -19.13 4.83
C LEU A 657 -28.50 -19.76 3.79
N LEU A 658 -28.77 -19.05 2.69
CA LEU A 658 -29.63 -19.58 1.60
C LEU A 658 -29.04 -20.84 0.97
N LEU A 659 -27.73 -20.86 0.71
CA LEU A 659 -27.03 -22.04 0.21
C LEU A 659 -27.17 -23.22 1.17
N LEU A 660 -27.03 -23.02 2.48
CA LEU A 660 -27.12 -24.05 3.49
C LEU A 660 -28.56 -24.52 3.77
N CYS A 661 -29.55 -23.70 3.42
CA CYS A 661 -30.95 -24.11 3.53
C CYS A 661 -31.29 -25.31 2.63
N LEU A 662 -30.61 -25.48 1.48
CA LEU A 662 -30.83 -26.58 0.55
C LEU A 662 -30.59 -27.96 1.19
N PRO A 663 -29.44 -28.25 1.83
CA PRO A 663 -29.18 -29.55 2.46
C PRO A 663 -29.68 -29.68 3.90
N PHE A 664 -29.76 -28.60 4.68
CA PHE A 664 -29.99 -28.66 6.13
C PHE A 664 -31.36 -28.14 6.56
N GLY A 665 -32.11 -27.54 5.64
CA GLY A 665 -33.34 -26.82 5.97
C GLY A 665 -33.08 -25.55 6.78
N LEU A 666 -34.07 -24.70 6.97
CA LEU A 666 -33.93 -23.38 7.59
C LEU A 666 -33.37 -23.45 9.03
N GLY A 667 -33.89 -24.30 9.87
CA GLY A 667 -33.45 -24.44 11.27
C GLY A 667 -32.03 -24.99 11.40
N GLY A 668 -31.63 -25.90 10.48
CA GLY A 668 -30.29 -26.44 10.44
C GLY A 668 -29.27 -25.42 9.91
N ALA A 669 -29.64 -24.75 8.85
CA ALA A 669 -28.80 -23.71 8.24
C ALA A 669 -28.56 -22.53 9.20
N LEU A 670 -29.63 -22.06 9.88
CA LEU A 670 -29.53 -20.99 10.87
C LEU A 670 -28.57 -21.38 12.01
N ARG A 671 -28.68 -22.62 12.50
CA ARG A 671 -27.80 -23.13 13.57
C ARG A 671 -26.32 -23.14 13.12
N VAL A 672 -26.05 -23.54 11.87
CA VAL A 672 -24.68 -23.59 11.30
C VAL A 672 -24.12 -22.19 11.09
N VAL A 673 -24.90 -21.21 10.59
CA VAL A 673 -24.44 -19.84 10.30
C VAL A 673 -24.32 -18.99 11.57
N CYS A 674 -25.18 -19.18 12.57
CA CYS A 674 -25.09 -18.40 13.81
C CYS A 674 -23.77 -18.61 14.58
N LEU A 675 -23.13 -19.78 14.46
CA LEU A 675 -21.88 -20.06 15.18
C LEU A 675 -20.72 -19.18 14.69
N PRO A 676 -20.40 -19.12 13.37
CA PRO A 676 -19.36 -18.21 12.89
C PRO A 676 -19.72 -16.72 13.05
N LEU A 677 -21.00 -16.35 13.03
CA LEU A 677 -21.40 -14.96 13.32
C LEU A 677 -21.11 -14.60 14.79
N LEU A 678 -21.40 -15.51 15.72
CA LEU A 678 -21.08 -15.32 17.13
C LEU A 678 -19.56 -15.33 17.35
N ALA A 679 -18.82 -16.16 16.61
CA ALA A 679 -17.37 -16.18 16.63
C ALA A 679 -16.76 -14.85 16.12
N ALA A 680 -17.34 -14.27 15.06
CA ALA A 680 -16.92 -12.97 14.54
C ALA A 680 -17.18 -11.85 15.57
N LEU A 681 -18.31 -11.90 16.27
CA LEU A 681 -18.62 -10.96 17.36
C LEU A 681 -17.62 -11.09 18.53
N ALA A 682 -17.28 -12.34 18.89
CA ALA A 682 -16.28 -12.60 19.93
C ALA A 682 -14.87 -12.15 19.52
N ALA A 683 -14.51 -12.29 18.24
CA ALA A 683 -13.24 -11.79 17.71
C ALA A 683 -13.17 -10.26 17.77
N LEU A 684 -14.25 -9.55 17.40
CA LEU A 684 -14.37 -8.10 17.58
C LEU A 684 -14.18 -7.67 19.03
N ALA A 685 -14.82 -8.38 19.95
CA ALA A 685 -14.68 -8.11 21.38
C ALA A 685 -13.23 -8.32 21.86
N CYS A 686 -12.57 -9.36 21.38
CA CYS A 686 -11.15 -9.59 21.68
C CYS A 686 -10.27 -8.45 21.19
N LEU A 687 -10.50 -7.90 20.00
CA LEU A 687 -9.76 -6.72 19.51
C LEU A 687 -9.92 -5.56 20.48
N GLY A 688 -11.14 -5.28 20.97
CA GLY A 688 -11.38 -4.25 21.97
C GLY A 688 -10.62 -4.51 23.28
N TRP A 689 -10.70 -5.73 23.83
CA TRP A 689 -9.97 -6.09 25.06
C TRP A 689 -8.45 -6.04 24.92
N LEU A 690 -7.92 -6.30 23.72
CA LEU A 690 -6.49 -6.18 23.41
C LEU A 690 -6.06 -4.74 23.12
N GLY A 691 -6.98 -3.78 23.13
CA GLY A 691 -6.70 -2.40 22.77
C GLY A 691 -6.30 -2.21 21.31
N GLN A 692 -6.62 -3.19 20.45
CA GLN A 692 -6.33 -3.11 19.03
C GLN A 692 -7.43 -2.35 18.30
N PRO A 693 -7.09 -1.39 17.42
CA PRO A 693 -8.09 -0.63 16.69
C PRO A 693 -8.81 -1.50 15.66
N LEU A 694 -10.09 -1.22 15.45
CA LEU A 694 -10.82 -1.78 14.34
C LEU A 694 -10.40 -1.06 13.05
N THR A 695 -9.63 -1.75 12.23
CA THR A 695 -9.21 -1.28 10.91
C THR A 695 -10.09 -1.86 9.81
N LEU A 696 -10.02 -1.30 8.61
CA LEU A 696 -10.72 -1.82 7.44
C LEU A 696 -10.28 -3.27 7.12
N PHE A 697 -8.99 -3.59 7.31
CA PHE A 697 -8.48 -4.97 7.11
C PHE A 697 -9.01 -5.95 8.14
N SER A 698 -9.18 -5.51 9.40
CA SER A 698 -9.85 -6.33 10.42
C SER A 698 -11.28 -6.68 10.00
N LEU A 699 -12.02 -5.72 9.39
CA LEU A 699 -13.37 -5.96 8.86
C LEU A 699 -13.39 -6.96 7.71
N PHE A 700 -12.42 -6.88 6.78
CA PHE A 700 -12.28 -7.86 5.71
C PHE A 700 -11.93 -9.25 6.24
N GLY A 701 -11.08 -9.33 7.26
CA GLY A 701 -10.83 -10.57 7.99
C GLY A 701 -12.12 -11.15 8.59
N LEU A 702 -12.90 -10.31 9.26
CA LEU A 702 -14.19 -10.72 9.85
C LEU A 702 -15.21 -11.19 8.79
N LEU A 703 -15.16 -10.64 7.56
CA LEU A 703 -16.01 -11.10 6.47
C LEU A 703 -15.74 -12.56 6.13
N LEU A 704 -14.48 -12.97 6.06
CA LEU A 704 -14.07 -14.34 5.73
C LEU A 704 -14.35 -15.33 6.85
N ILE A 705 -14.38 -14.92 8.11
CA ILE A 705 -14.65 -15.82 9.25
C ILE A 705 -15.94 -16.61 9.07
N THR A 706 -17.00 -15.99 8.51
CA THR A 706 -18.27 -16.69 8.30
C THR A 706 -18.13 -17.76 7.23
N ALA A 707 -17.45 -17.49 6.15
CA ALA A 707 -17.26 -18.43 5.06
C ALA A 707 -16.42 -19.65 5.49
N ILE A 708 -15.25 -19.40 6.10
CA ILE A 708 -14.32 -20.45 6.54
C ILE A 708 -14.85 -21.16 7.79
N GLY A 709 -15.43 -20.43 8.75
CA GLY A 709 -15.92 -20.99 10.01
C GLY A 709 -17.14 -21.90 9.85
N VAL A 710 -17.92 -21.71 8.80
CA VAL A 710 -19.03 -22.60 8.43
C VAL A 710 -18.52 -24.00 8.13
N ASP A 711 -17.34 -24.19 7.58
CA ASP A 711 -16.75 -25.49 7.25
C ASP A 711 -16.59 -26.36 8.49
N TYR A 712 -16.18 -25.77 9.62
CA TYR A 712 -16.08 -26.50 10.90
C TYR A 712 -17.42 -26.97 11.40
N ALA A 713 -18.47 -26.17 11.23
CA ALA A 713 -19.83 -26.51 11.61
C ALA A 713 -20.41 -27.58 10.68
N ILE A 714 -20.12 -27.55 9.37
CA ILE A 714 -20.52 -28.59 8.40
C ILE A 714 -19.89 -29.92 8.77
N LEU A 715 -18.57 -29.96 9.02
CA LEU A 715 -17.80 -31.15 9.40
C LEU A 715 -18.36 -31.80 10.65
N MET A 716 -18.68 -31.02 11.68
CA MET A 716 -19.27 -31.50 12.91
C MET A 716 -20.69 -32.01 12.70
N ARG A 717 -21.50 -31.40 11.83
CA ARG A 717 -22.87 -31.78 11.55
C ARG A 717 -22.98 -33.06 10.72
N GLU A 718 -22.09 -33.24 9.73
CA GLU A 718 -22.04 -34.48 8.92
C GLU A 718 -21.69 -35.71 9.75
N ASN A 719 -21.04 -35.51 10.90
CA ASN A 719 -20.71 -36.56 11.89
C ASN A 719 -20.00 -37.78 11.26
N ILE A 720 -19.07 -37.54 10.36
CA ILE A 720 -18.37 -38.57 9.62
C ILE A 720 -17.48 -39.42 10.55
N GLY A 721 -17.79 -40.69 10.71
CA GLY A 721 -17.07 -41.61 11.59
C GLY A 721 -17.26 -41.39 13.08
N GLY A 722 -18.29 -40.65 13.47
CA GLY A 722 -18.65 -40.36 14.85
C GLY A 722 -18.09 -39.02 15.36
N PRO A 723 -18.58 -38.51 16.50
CA PRO A 723 -18.27 -37.16 17.00
C PRO A 723 -16.78 -36.92 17.24
N ALA A 724 -16.06 -37.93 17.71
CA ALA A 724 -14.60 -37.79 17.98
C ALA A 724 -13.76 -37.69 16.71
N VAL A 725 -14.13 -38.44 15.67
CA VAL A 725 -13.43 -38.37 14.36
C VAL A 725 -13.73 -37.08 13.65
N SER A 726 -14.99 -36.64 13.71
CA SER A 726 -15.40 -35.34 13.14
C SER A 726 -14.68 -34.20 13.84
N LEU A 727 -14.61 -34.21 15.19
CA LEU A 727 -13.86 -33.18 15.92
C LEU A 727 -12.34 -33.21 15.60
N LEU A 728 -11.77 -34.41 15.42
CA LEU A 728 -10.35 -34.52 15.03
C LEU A 728 -10.12 -33.94 13.63
N GLY A 729 -11.01 -34.20 12.67
CA GLY A 729 -10.98 -33.59 11.34
C GLY A 729 -11.07 -32.05 11.43
N THR A 730 -12.03 -31.54 12.21
CA THR A 730 -12.21 -30.10 12.46
C THR A 730 -10.98 -29.49 13.14
N LEU A 731 -10.35 -30.19 14.09
CA LEU A 731 -9.12 -29.71 14.75
C LEU A 731 -7.95 -29.57 13.76
N LEU A 732 -7.78 -30.55 12.87
CA LEU A 732 -6.74 -30.48 11.85
C LEU A 732 -6.98 -29.32 10.88
N SER A 733 -8.20 -29.15 10.39
CA SER A 733 -8.60 -28.03 9.55
C SER A 733 -8.40 -26.69 10.26
N ALA A 734 -8.81 -26.59 11.53
CA ALA A 734 -8.60 -25.38 12.32
C ALA A 734 -7.11 -25.06 12.51
N LEU A 735 -6.26 -26.06 12.74
CA LEU A 735 -4.83 -25.89 12.94
C LEU A 735 -4.13 -25.43 11.64
N THR A 736 -4.49 -25.99 10.47
CA THR A 736 -3.90 -25.57 9.18
C THR A 736 -4.34 -24.16 8.80
N SER A 737 -5.62 -23.85 8.98
CA SER A 737 -6.14 -22.51 8.75
C SER A 737 -5.54 -21.50 9.73
N TRP A 738 -5.46 -21.85 11.02
CA TRP A 738 -4.85 -21.01 12.05
C TRP A 738 -3.35 -20.81 11.83
N LEU A 739 -2.65 -21.83 11.35
CA LEU A 739 -1.25 -21.71 10.96
C LEU A 739 -1.07 -20.71 9.81
N SER A 740 -1.90 -20.81 8.77
CA SER A 740 -1.80 -19.94 7.59
C SER A 740 -2.17 -18.49 7.90
N PHE A 741 -3.28 -18.25 8.59
CA PHE A 741 -3.71 -16.89 8.96
C PHE A 741 -2.94 -16.34 10.16
N GLY A 742 -2.52 -17.21 11.10
CA GLY A 742 -1.74 -16.82 12.28
C GLY A 742 -0.32 -16.35 11.92
N LEU A 743 0.29 -16.88 10.86
CA LEU A 743 1.59 -16.39 10.38
C LEU A 743 1.50 -14.97 9.82
N LEU A 744 0.33 -14.52 9.36
CA LEU A 744 0.12 -13.11 8.94
C LEU A 744 0.30 -12.13 10.11
N LEU A 745 0.14 -12.57 11.37
CA LEU A 745 0.39 -11.76 12.56
C LEU A 745 1.85 -11.30 12.69
N ILE A 746 2.78 -12.06 12.09
CA ILE A 746 4.21 -11.78 12.14
C ILE A 746 4.61 -10.75 11.08
N SER A 747 3.68 -10.36 10.19
CA SER A 747 3.95 -9.34 9.19
C SER A 747 4.25 -8.00 9.84
N ASP A 748 5.30 -7.34 9.35
CA ASP A 748 5.63 -5.96 9.73
C ASP A 748 4.66 -4.94 9.09
N THR A 749 3.76 -5.38 8.21
CA THR A 749 2.74 -4.53 7.59
C THR A 749 1.47 -4.55 8.43
N PRO A 750 1.09 -3.45 9.10
CA PRO A 750 -0.03 -3.43 10.05
C PRO A 750 -1.37 -3.89 9.43
N ALA A 751 -1.58 -3.59 8.14
CA ALA A 751 -2.76 -4.04 7.40
C ALA A 751 -2.87 -5.57 7.35
N ILE A 752 -1.77 -6.26 7.05
CA ILE A 752 -1.70 -7.72 6.97
C ILE A 752 -1.83 -8.34 8.36
N ALA A 753 -1.11 -7.78 9.34
CA ALA A 753 -1.14 -8.25 10.72
C ALA A 753 -2.55 -8.14 11.33
N ASN A 754 -3.24 -7.02 11.13
CA ASN A 754 -4.62 -6.81 11.60
C ASN A 754 -5.64 -7.73 10.92
N PHE A 755 -5.48 -7.99 9.62
CA PHE A 755 -6.26 -8.98 8.89
C PHE A 755 -6.06 -10.38 9.49
N GLY A 756 -4.80 -10.79 9.66
CA GLY A 756 -4.43 -12.08 10.25
C GLY A 756 -4.94 -12.26 11.67
N LEU A 757 -4.84 -11.20 12.51
CA LEU A 757 -5.32 -11.20 13.90
C LEU A 757 -6.83 -11.43 13.96
N ALA A 758 -7.59 -10.66 13.20
CA ALA A 758 -9.05 -10.75 13.20
C ALA A 758 -9.52 -12.15 12.79
N ILE A 759 -8.95 -12.72 11.70
CA ILE A 759 -9.31 -14.07 11.26
C ILE A 759 -8.86 -15.12 12.26
N SER A 760 -7.64 -15.05 12.80
CA SER A 760 -7.11 -16.04 13.73
C SER A 760 -7.95 -16.14 15.00
N LEU A 761 -8.35 -15.00 15.56
CA LEU A 761 -9.27 -14.94 16.69
C LEU A 761 -10.64 -15.52 16.32
N GLY A 762 -11.16 -15.16 15.17
CA GLY A 762 -12.44 -15.65 14.68
C GLY A 762 -12.46 -17.16 14.48
N LEU A 763 -11.43 -17.72 13.85
CA LEU A 763 -11.31 -19.16 13.63
C LEU A 763 -11.15 -19.94 14.95
N LEU A 764 -10.44 -19.37 15.93
CA LEU A 764 -10.36 -19.94 17.28
C LEU A 764 -11.75 -20.09 17.90
N PHE A 765 -12.56 -19.02 17.86
CA PHE A 765 -13.93 -19.08 18.37
C PHE A 765 -14.84 -19.98 17.51
N CYS A 766 -14.65 -20.00 16.18
CA CYS A 766 -15.38 -20.95 15.32
C CYS A 766 -15.11 -22.39 15.72
N PHE A 767 -13.86 -22.77 15.98
CA PHE A 767 -13.49 -24.08 16.45
C PHE A 767 -14.11 -24.40 17.82
N LEU A 768 -14.02 -23.48 18.79
CA LEU A 768 -14.62 -23.66 20.11
C LEU A 768 -16.13 -23.82 20.07
N LEU A 769 -16.80 -23.12 19.17
CA LEU A 769 -18.26 -23.16 19.00
C LEU A 769 -18.72 -24.28 18.05
N ALA A 770 -17.89 -24.85 17.19
CA ALA A 770 -18.25 -25.85 16.18
C ALA A 770 -19.01 -27.07 16.76
N PRO A 771 -18.69 -27.61 17.97
CA PRO A 771 -19.46 -28.73 18.54
C PRO A 771 -20.95 -28.45 18.83
N TRP A 772 -21.41 -27.19 18.84
CA TRP A 772 -22.85 -26.86 18.95
C TRP A 772 -23.60 -27.01 17.63
N ALA A 773 -22.92 -27.27 16.50
CA ALA A 773 -23.53 -27.54 15.22
C ALA A 773 -24.15 -28.96 15.13
N THR A 774 -23.73 -29.90 15.98
CA THR A 774 -24.28 -31.27 16.01
C THR A 774 -25.79 -31.25 16.33
N ALA A 775 -26.57 -32.07 15.60
CA ALA A 775 -27.98 -32.22 15.91
C ALA A 775 -28.16 -32.81 17.32
N PRO A 776 -29.22 -32.44 18.07
CA PRO A 776 -29.52 -33.10 19.30
C PRO A 776 -29.71 -34.59 18.99
N THR A 777 -28.91 -35.46 19.59
CA THR A 777 -29.13 -36.89 19.55
C THR A 777 -30.32 -37.17 20.45
N ASP A 778 -31.46 -37.51 19.87
CA ASP A 778 -32.59 -38.06 20.65
C ASP A 778 -32.08 -39.29 21.39
N GLY A 779 -31.85 -39.13 22.68
CA GLY A 779 -31.93 -40.12 23.77
C GLY A 779 -31.21 -41.47 23.63
N GLN A 780 -30.20 -41.62 22.72
CA GLN A 780 -29.33 -42.82 22.77
C GLN A 780 -28.16 -42.60 23.75
N PRO A 781 -28.07 -43.44 24.83
CA PRO A 781 -26.91 -43.44 25.71
C PRO A 781 -25.64 -43.78 24.88
N PRO A 782 -24.49 -43.26 25.26
CA PRO A 782 -23.24 -43.55 24.56
C PRO A 782 -23.01 -45.06 24.57
N ALA A 783 -22.85 -45.66 23.38
CA ALA A 783 -22.46 -47.05 23.25
C ALA A 783 -21.21 -47.27 24.09
N SER A 784 -21.39 -47.92 25.23
CA SER A 784 -20.28 -48.41 26.06
C SER A 784 -19.48 -49.39 25.21
N ILE A 785 -18.22 -49.11 25.03
CA ILE A 785 -17.25 -50.08 24.49
C ILE A 785 -17.29 -51.29 25.47
N GLN A 786 -18.00 -52.36 25.09
CA GLN A 786 -17.89 -53.61 25.78
C GLN A 786 -16.43 -54.14 25.60
N PRO A 787 -15.73 -54.43 26.66
CA PRO A 787 -14.44 -55.13 26.53
C PRO A 787 -14.75 -56.50 25.91
N ASP A 788 -13.97 -56.85 24.91
CA ASP A 788 -13.96 -58.11 24.20
C ASP A 788 -14.12 -59.27 25.17
N ALA A 789 -15.27 -59.92 25.16
CA ALA A 789 -15.47 -61.21 25.87
C ALA A 789 -14.57 -62.22 25.14
N GLY A 790 -13.53 -62.67 25.80
CA GLY A 790 -12.60 -63.67 25.31
C GLY A 790 -13.30 -64.97 24.87
N PRO A 791 -12.71 -65.79 24.03
CA PRO A 791 -13.34 -66.93 23.39
C PRO A 791 -13.83 -67.94 24.39
N ASP A 792 -15.11 -68.25 24.24
CA ASP A 792 -15.88 -69.24 24.99
C ASP A 792 -15.19 -70.62 24.94
N ARG A 793 -14.66 -71.07 26.10
CA ARG A 793 -14.22 -72.47 26.27
C ARG A 793 -15.42 -73.37 26.40
N ARG A 794 -15.81 -74.09 25.36
CA ARG A 794 -16.75 -75.16 25.47
C ARG A 794 -16.10 -76.35 26.28
N PRO A 795 -16.82 -76.93 27.20
CA PRO A 795 -16.34 -78.14 27.87
C PRO A 795 -16.41 -79.30 26.89
N TYR A 796 -15.35 -80.10 26.83
CA TYR A 796 -15.37 -81.43 26.23
C TYR A 796 -16.06 -82.34 27.13
N ASP A 797 -17.14 -82.95 26.64
CA ASP A 797 -17.75 -84.16 27.19
C ASP A 797 -17.11 -85.32 26.46
N HIS A 798 -16.57 -86.29 27.23
CA HIS A 798 -16.29 -87.61 26.83
C HIS A 798 -17.32 -88.51 27.38
N PRO A 799 -17.65 -89.68 26.71
CA PRO A 799 -17.02 -90.95 27.08
C PRO A 799 -15.98 -91.45 26.09
#